data_aaa7b1d2fb950f782480a03691e58b99
#
_entry.id   aaa7b1d2fb950f782480a03691e58b99
#
_cell.length_a   1.000
_cell.length_b   1.000
_cell.length_c   1.000
_cell.angle_alpha   90.00
_cell.angle_beta   90.00
_cell.angle_gamma   90.00
#
_symmetry.space_group_name_H-M   'P 1'
#
loop_
_entity.id
_entity.type
_entity.pdbx_description
1 polymer ?
#
loop_
_entity_poly.entity_id
_entity_poly.type
_entity_poly.pdbx_seq_one_letter_code
_entity_poly.pdbx_strand_id
1 'polypeptide(L)'
;PYVPHENNWKDFYQTGVNSTTNVAISGGGEKSSFRVSYGFTSNNGVFKNNDFRRHNIAFKGNTDLNNIFSVEVGVKYAFSTAKNGASQGGWDWGNNVGMITAYNLPRNYDVAAHYAQYRDPDTKAVRTATFGTLSSYFHKMDTRLDQRSENSLLADLTLRAHLTKFLDASVKANYNYYGISTMTKVYGTGENYGPSGSGQYARGGSNSGNYNFLAMLQLKEQEFKIAEEDFTLAAIVAGELYGNTESHSWSKSTNGGLLVPGVFAFSNSKNKIEPVFNYTPRNQQTFGLSAIINMGWRDQVFLELTARNDWLSTLTYPSYMPGANNYTVFYPSANASWVFTDTFREQLPKWFSFGKFRASLARVGMGTSAYATSRGYGIYNQNTVYLPDRSGSVVYSTPNLGTLYNDDLKPEIQQSLELGFDLRFFNERLNVDFAYYKTNTKNQIMSVGSVAESGATTKLINAGNIQNQGIELQVEGTPIRNKDWRWTIGGNFTLNRGKVVKLDPEVKEWQLMGGYDAAPEIWAYENGAFGVLTSYQNSSYMSPIATWQGEPGDPRNGKMIIQYDTEYASPNSVSMYSPVTLYQRNEEGDRDRHILGKVEPDFTLSLNTSLSYKNFDLYIQGDGRFGGNYFSNMWKYSIPQGSLKSTLEGRGKEYGGIPRINYKGETVYDGLMLDAVFAEGTQAPTQNADGKVGPMIDVGGMTYKEAVEEHNVRPVMTGSWYAWNYGWGMPCMPGSIQDNTWFTLREITLGYRLPEEICKKFGANYFRVGFTARNICYIVNKLTDGLNPASISNNNPLTPMDIGGVPFYRTFAVNLTVRF
;
A
#
# COMPACT_ATOMS: atom_id res chain seq x y z
N PRO A 1 -20.54 -10.06 37.88
CA PRO A 1 -19.32 -9.29 38.10
C PRO A 1 -18.63 -8.98 36.76
N TYR A 2 -18.08 -7.79 36.65
CA TYR A 2 -17.28 -7.42 35.46
C TYR A 2 -15.92 -8.10 35.60
N VAL A 3 -15.66 -9.10 34.76
CA VAL A 3 -14.42 -9.88 34.78
C VAL A 3 -13.67 -9.59 33.46
N PRO A 4 -12.46 -9.01 33.49
CA PRO A 4 -11.69 -8.78 32.30
C PRO A 4 -11.10 -10.06 31.73
N HIS A 5 -11.18 -10.22 30.41
CA HIS A 5 -10.55 -11.30 29.63
C HIS A 5 -9.32 -10.71 28.90
N GLU A 6 -8.12 -10.97 29.42
CA GLU A 6 -6.88 -10.38 28.91
C GLU A 6 -6.58 -10.70 27.44
N ASN A 7 -7.01 -11.86 26.99
CA ASN A 7 -6.73 -12.37 25.64
C ASN A 7 -7.93 -12.29 24.70
N ASN A 8 -9.00 -11.60 25.07
CA ASN A 8 -10.26 -11.64 24.32
C ASN A 8 -10.12 -11.35 22.81
N TRP A 9 -9.28 -10.40 22.41
CA TRP A 9 -9.04 -10.11 21.00
C TRP A 9 -8.09 -11.12 20.32
N LYS A 10 -7.20 -11.79 21.07
CA LYS A 10 -6.28 -12.80 20.52
C LYS A 10 -7.03 -14.08 20.11
N ASP A 11 -8.17 -14.35 20.76
CA ASP A 11 -8.97 -15.56 20.51
C ASP A 11 -9.65 -15.56 19.12
N PHE A 12 -9.63 -14.42 18.40
CA PHE A 12 -10.00 -14.35 16.99
C PHE A 12 -8.93 -14.96 16.07
N TYR A 13 -7.71 -15.07 16.55
CA TYR A 13 -6.57 -15.47 15.74
C TYR A 13 -6.10 -16.88 16.11
N GLN A 14 -5.41 -17.49 15.19
CA GLN A 14 -4.71 -18.76 15.39
C GLN A 14 -3.23 -18.60 15.04
N THR A 15 -2.42 -19.57 15.44
CA THR A 15 -1.04 -19.65 14.96
C THR A 15 -1.05 -20.06 13.48
N GLY A 16 -0.59 -19.15 12.62
CA GLY A 16 -0.41 -19.44 11.20
C GLY A 16 0.81 -20.34 10.98
N VAL A 17 0.71 -21.24 10.01
CA VAL A 17 1.80 -22.16 9.63
C VAL A 17 2.08 -22.00 8.15
N ASN A 18 3.32 -21.68 7.81
CA ASN A 18 3.79 -21.59 6.42
C ASN A 18 4.88 -22.63 6.17
N SER A 19 4.71 -23.43 5.13
CA SER A 19 5.72 -24.37 4.64
C SER A 19 6.02 -24.10 3.18
N THR A 20 7.30 -23.94 2.86
CA THR A 20 7.77 -23.79 1.49
C THR A 20 8.85 -24.82 1.20
N THR A 21 8.64 -25.63 0.16
CA THR A 21 9.60 -26.62 -0.31
C THR A 21 9.99 -26.31 -1.75
N ASN A 22 11.29 -26.27 -2.03
CA ASN A 22 11.82 -26.06 -3.38
C ASN A 22 12.79 -27.20 -3.71
N VAL A 23 12.60 -27.81 -4.86
CA VAL A 23 13.49 -28.83 -5.41
C VAL A 23 13.93 -28.37 -6.81
N ALA A 24 15.21 -28.46 -7.08
CA ALA A 24 15.72 -28.12 -8.39
C ALA A 24 16.80 -29.11 -8.81
N ILE A 25 16.78 -29.49 -10.10
CA ILE A 25 17.76 -30.31 -10.76
C ILE A 25 18.34 -29.49 -11.90
N SER A 26 19.65 -29.44 -11.99
CA SER A 26 20.33 -28.81 -13.10
C SER A 26 21.44 -29.71 -13.60
N GLY A 27 21.65 -29.72 -14.89
CA GLY A 27 22.70 -30.47 -15.54
C GLY A 27 23.17 -29.76 -16.81
N GLY A 28 24.32 -30.14 -17.30
CA GLY A 28 24.85 -29.56 -18.53
C GLY A 28 26.17 -30.15 -18.94
N GLY A 29 26.56 -29.84 -20.16
CA GLY A 29 27.84 -30.16 -20.78
C GLY A 29 28.37 -28.94 -21.51
N GLU A 30 29.33 -29.12 -22.40
CA GLU A 30 30.01 -28.01 -23.11
C GLU A 30 29.04 -27.18 -23.97
N LYS A 31 28.01 -27.81 -24.56
CA LYS A 31 27.09 -27.17 -25.52
C LYS A 31 25.68 -26.96 -25.02
N SER A 32 25.33 -27.52 -23.88
CA SER A 32 23.96 -27.40 -23.40
C SER A 32 23.90 -27.39 -21.89
N SER A 33 22.93 -26.69 -21.34
CA SER A 33 22.58 -26.78 -19.94
C SER A 33 21.07 -26.69 -19.73
N PHE A 34 20.61 -27.28 -18.65
CA PHE A 34 19.21 -27.19 -18.26
C PHE A 34 19.07 -27.08 -16.75
N ARG A 35 17.96 -26.51 -16.36
CA ARG A 35 17.47 -26.47 -14.98
C ARG A 35 15.97 -26.69 -14.95
N VAL A 36 15.54 -27.62 -14.14
CA VAL A 36 14.12 -27.84 -13.78
C VAL A 36 13.97 -27.56 -12.29
N SER A 37 12.94 -26.82 -11.91
CA SER A 37 12.65 -26.61 -10.50
C SER A 37 11.15 -26.71 -10.24
N TYR A 38 10.81 -27.22 -9.06
CA TYR A 38 9.47 -27.27 -8.53
C TYR A 38 9.47 -26.65 -7.14
N GLY A 39 8.55 -25.72 -6.92
CA GLY A 39 8.29 -25.08 -5.63
C GLY A 39 6.87 -25.32 -5.19
N PHE A 40 6.69 -25.67 -3.92
CA PHE A 40 5.38 -25.79 -3.30
C PHE A 40 5.35 -24.93 -2.04
N THR A 41 4.34 -24.08 -1.94
CA THR A 41 4.06 -23.28 -0.73
C THR A 41 2.67 -23.64 -0.22
N SER A 42 2.56 -23.90 1.05
CA SER A 42 1.30 -24.07 1.78
C SER A 42 1.32 -23.14 2.99
N ASN A 43 0.30 -22.29 3.10
CA ASN A 43 0.15 -21.36 4.21
C ASN A 43 -1.25 -21.48 4.79
N ASN A 44 -1.34 -21.84 6.06
CA ASN A 44 -2.55 -21.67 6.86
C ASN A 44 -2.39 -20.35 7.62
N GLY A 45 -3.25 -19.38 7.33
CA GLY A 45 -3.15 -18.04 7.86
C GLY A 45 -3.46 -17.92 9.35
N VAL A 46 -3.31 -16.72 9.88
CA VAL A 46 -3.63 -16.40 11.29
C VAL A 46 -5.14 -16.33 11.57
N PHE A 47 -5.96 -16.30 10.55
CA PHE A 47 -7.43 -16.40 10.66
C PHE A 47 -7.90 -17.82 10.39
N LYS A 48 -8.98 -18.23 11.02
CA LYS A 48 -9.60 -19.53 10.74
C LYS A 48 -10.08 -19.59 9.29
N ASN A 49 -9.96 -20.76 8.66
CA ASN A 49 -10.35 -21.02 7.27
C ASN A 49 -9.66 -20.15 6.21
N ASN A 50 -8.54 -19.54 6.55
CA ASN A 50 -7.69 -18.79 5.63
C ASN A 50 -6.53 -19.67 5.18
N ASP A 51 -6.55 -20.06 3.91
CA ASP A 51 -5.57 -20.95 3.29
C ASP A 51 -4.98 -20.33 2.03
N PHE A 52 -3.70 -20.57 1.80
CA PHE A 52 -3.04 -20.30 0.52
C PHE A 52 -2.16 -21.48 0.12
N ARG A 53 -2.27 -21.90 -1.15
CA ARG A 53 -1.39 -22.91 -1.75
C ARG A 53 -0.89 -22.41 -3.08
N ARG A 54 0.39 -22.69 -3.37
CA ARG A 54 1.00 -22.31 -4.64
C ARG A 54 1.97 -23.40 -5.11
N HIS A 55 1.83 -23.76 -6.38
CA HIS A 55 2.75 -24.60 -7.12
C HIS A 55 3.48 -23.75 -8.15
N ASN A 56 4.79 -23.87 -8.21
CA ASN A 56 5.63 -23.20 -9.21
C ASN A 56 6.46 -24.27 -9.91
N ILE A 57 6.40 -24.30 -11.23
CA ILE A 57 7.23 -25.15 -12.06
C ILE A 57 8.02 -24.23 -12.97
N ALA A 58 9.34 -24.42 -13.06
CA ALA A 58 10.15 -23.68 -13.99
C ALA A 58 11.13 -24.61 -14.70
N PHE A 59 11.23 -24.40 -16.00
CA PHE A 59 12.23 -24.99 -16.87
C PHE A 59 13.04 -23.87 -17.51
N LYS A 60 14.35 -24.01 -17.54
CA LYS A 60 15.25 -23.19 -18.34
C LYS A 60 16.27 -24.11 -19.01
N GLY A 61 16.44 -23.94 -20.31
CA GLY A 61 17.42 -24.68 -21.06
C GLY A 61 18.07 -23.80 -22.13
N ASN A 62 19.33 -24.03 -22.38
CA ASN A 62 20.05 -23.45 -23.49
C ASN A 62 20.87 -24.52 -24.18
N THR A 63 21.05 -24.39 -25.49
CA THR A 63 21.88 -25.27 -26.27
C THR A 63 22.47 -24.58 -27.51
N ASP A 64 23.71 -24.87 -27.80
CA ASP A 64 24.34 -24.51 -29.05
C ASP A 64 23.99 -25.59 -30.08
N LEU A 65 23.15 -25.21 -31.04
CA LEU A 65 22.74 -26.12 -32.12
C LEU A 65 23.92 -26.45 -33.03
N ASN A 66 24.76 -25.44 -33.24
CA ASN A 66 26.02 -25.55 -33.98
C ASN A 66 26.90 -24.32 -33.65
N ASN A 67 27.98 -24.10 -34.36
CA ASN A 67 28.90 -22.98 -34.12
C ASN A 67 28.29 -21.60 -34.45
N ILE A 68 27.14 -21.55 -35.09
CA ILE A 68 26.50 -20.31 -35.52
C ILE A 68 25.23 -20.07 -34.65
N PHE A 69 24.42 -21.08 -34.38
CA PHE A 69 23.12 -20.93 -33.78
C PHE A 69 23.06 -21.49 -32.35
N SER A 70 22.52 -20.72 -31.45
CA SER A 70 22.15 -21.14 -30.11
C SER A 70 20.68 -20.81 -29.79
N VAL A 71 20.09 -21.62 -28.94
CA VAL A 71 18.67 -21.52 -28.51
C VAL A 71 18.62 -21.49 -26.99
N GLU A 72 17.87 -20.55 -26.45
CA GLU A 72 17.51 -20.52 -25.05
C GLU A 72 15.98 -20.58 -24.93
N VAL A 73 15.48 -21.45 -24.06
CA VAL A 73 14.06 -21.62 -23.77
C VAL A 73 13.83 -21.50 -22.26
N GLY A 74 12.88 -20.66 -21.88
CA GLY A 74 12.40 -20.53 -20.51
C GLY A 74 10.89 -20.74 -20.44
N VAL A 75 10.43 -21.55 -19.47
CA VAL A 75 9.01 -21.70 -19.16
C VAL A 75 8.83 -21.67 -17.66
N LYS A 76 7.96 -20.79 -17.17
CA LYS A 76 7.57 -20.74 -15.78
C LYS A 76 6.05 -20.80 -15.70
N TYR A 77 5.54 -21.75 -14.93
CA TYR A 77 4.13 -21.90 -14.67
C TYR A 77 3.89 -21.84 -13.16
N ALA A 78 2.95 -21.02 -12.75
CA ALA A 78 2.51 -20.94 -11.38
C ALA A 78 0.98 -21.15 -11.30
N PHE A 79 0.57 -21.99 -10.38
CA PHE A 79 -0.83 -22.16 -9.99
C PHE A 79 -0.98 -21.88 -8.51
N SER A 80 -1.88 -20.97 -8.15
CA SER A 80 -2.17 -20.68 -6.75
C SER A 80 -3.67 -20.71 -6.46
N THR A 81 -3.99 -21.05 -5.22
CA THR A 81 -5.34 -21.00 -4.68
C THR A 81 -5.29 -20.33 -3.32
N ALA A 82 -6.06 -19.26 -3.16
CA ALA A 82 -6.31 -18.58 -1.90
C ALA A 82 -7.76 -18.81 -1.48
N LYS A 83 -7.98 -19.12 -0.21
CA LYS A 83 -9.31 -19.21 0.40
C LYS A 83 -9.43 -18.22 1.51
N ASN A 84 -10.54 -17.48 1.53
CA ASN A 84 -10.88 -16.52 2.57
C ASN A 84 -9.72 -15.59 2.93
N GLY A 85 -9.11 -14.98 1.90
CA GLY A 85 -8.04 -13.99 2.10
C GLY A 85 -8.48 -12.91 3.07
N ALA A 86 -7.62 -12.54 4.00
CA ALA A 86 -7.90 -11.44 4.91
C ALA A 86 -8.16 -10.16 4.10
N SER A 87 -9.31 -9.55 4.33
CA SER A 87 -9.60 -8.23 3.75
C SER A 87 -8.77 -7.18 4.48
N GLN A 88 -7.89 -6.52 3.76
CA GLN A 88 -7.19 -5.33 4.24
C GLN A 88 -7.90 -4.10 3.68
N GLY A 89 -8.55 -3.37 4.55
CA GLY A 89 -9.23 -2.14 4.16
C GLY A 89 -10.65 -2.33 3.61
N GLY A 90 -11.48 -1.39 3.95
CA GLY A 90 -12.88 -1.31 3.54
C GLY A 90 -13.86 -1.42 4.69
N TRP A 91 -15.03 -0.90 4.44
CA TRP A 91 -16.18 -0.88 5.35
C TRP A 91 -16.88 -2.22 5.48
N ASP A 92 -16.37 -3.29 4.91
CA ASP A 92 -17.01 -4.59 5.08
C ASP A 92 -16.78 -5.07 6.52
N TRP A 93 -17.56 -4.53 7.43
CA TRP A 93 -17.64 -4.90 8.82
C TRP A 93 -17.68 -6.42 9.05
N GLY A 94 -18.14 -7.14 8.05
CA GLY A 94 -18.24 -8.58 8.10
C GLY A 94 -16.95 -9.33 7.78
N ASN A 95 -15.94 -8.68 7.22
CA ASN A 95 -14.68 -9.32 6.77
C ASN A 95 -13.44 -8.68 7.39
N ASN A 96 -13.57 -7.54 8.08
CA ASN A 96 -12.46 -6.84 8.69
C ASN A 96 -12.34 -7.15 10.18
N VAL A 97 -11.55 -8.17 10.50
CA VAL A 97 -11.34 -8.62 11.90
C VAL A 97 -10.70 -7.56 12.76
N GLY A 98 -9.75 -6.80 12.23
CA GLY A 98 -9.06 -5.74 12.95
C GLY A 98 -10.02 -4.67 13.44
N MET A 99 -10.94 -4.23 12.57
CA MET A 99 -11.99 -3.27 12.91
C MET A 99 -12.93 -3.81 13.98
N ILE A 100 -13.43 -5.03 13.81
CA ILE A 100 -14.33 -5.67 14.77
C ILE A 100 -13.66 -5.84 16.13
N THR A 101 -12.40 -6.28 16.17
CA THR A 101 -11.67 -6.44 17.43
C THR A 101 -11.32 -5.12 18.11
N ALA A 102 -11.07 -4.07 17.33
CA ALA A 102 -10.70 -2.77 17.87
C ALA A 102 -11.87 -2.06 18.56
N TYR A 103 -13.06 -2.04 17.96
CA TYR A 103 -14.16 -1.23 18.49
C TYR A 103 -15.31 -1.99 19.12
N ASN A 104 -15.48 -3.26 18.85
CA ASN A 104 -16.66 -4.00 19.35
C ASN A 104 -16.39 -4.90 20.55
N LEU A 105 -15.17 -4.90 21.07
CA LEU A 105 -14.80 -5.80 22.17
C LEU A 105 -14.44 -5.07 23.47
N PRO A 106 -15.41 -4.86 24.37
CA PRO A 106 -15.08 -4.49 25.72
C PRO A 106 -14.27 -5.60 26.42
N ARG A 107 -13.42 -5.25 27.37
CA ARG A 107 -12.49 -6.19 28.02
C ARG A 107 -13.15 -7.32 28.81
N ASN A 108 -14.39 -7.14 29.21
CA ASN A 108 -15.16 -8.21 29.87
C ASN A 108 -15.84 -9.17 28.90
N TYR A 109 -15.55 -9.07 27.60
CA TYR A 109 -16.14 -9.92 26.58
C TYR A 109 -15.35 -11.19 26.38
N ASP A 110 -15.98 -12.34 26.61
CA ASP A 110 -15.39 -13.66 26.38
C ASP A 110 -15.65 -14.10 24.93
N VAL A 111 -14.65 -13.93 24.08
CA VAL A 111 -14.71 -14.30 22.65
C VAL A 111 -14.87 -15.80 22.46
N ALA A 112 -14.15 -16.60 23.26
CA ALA A 112 -14.17 -18.06 23.11
C ALA A 112 -15.53 -18.64 23.50
N ALA A 113 -16.10 -18.16 24.61
CA ALA A 113 -17.45 -18.57 25.05
C ALA A 113 -18.53 -18.13 24.03
N HIS A 114 -18.42 -16.92 23.50
CA HIS A 114 -19.33 -16.45 22.48
C HIS A 114 -19.19 -17.26 21.18
N TYR A 115 -17.99 -17.52 20.72
CA TYR A 115 -17.74 -18.34 19.53
C TYR A 115 -18.33 -19.75 19.68
N ALA A 116 -18.27 -20.34 20.87
CA ALA A 116 -18.89 -21.63 21.14
C ALA A 116 -20.44 -21.62 21.06
N GLN A 117 -21.07 -20.45 21.21
CA GLN A 117 -22.53 -20.30 21.34
C GLN A 117 -23.18 -19.40 20.27
N TYR A 118 -22.42 -18.84 19.32
CA TYR A 118 -22.97 -17.89 18.34
C TYR A 118 -24.06 -18.47 17.46
N ARG A 119 -24.13 -19.78 17.37
CA ARG A 119 -25.10 -20.52 16.55
C ARG A 119 -25.82 -21.57 17.40
N ASP A 120 -27.10 -21.75 17.14
CA ASP A 120 -27.88 -22.83 17.73
C ASP A 120 -27.36 -24.20 17.23
N PRO A 121 -27.09 -25.14 18.13
CA PRO A 121 -26.52 -26.44 17.73
C PRO A 121 -27.47 -27.30 16.92
N ASP A 122 -28.77 -27.19 17.10
CA ASP A 122 -29.79 -28.02 16.44
C ASP A 122 -30.28 -27.39 15.13
N THR A 123 -30.76 -26.15 15.21
CA THR A 123 -31.34 -25.44 14.06
C THR A 123 -30.29 -24.77 13.18
N LYS A 124 -29.05 -24.65 13.63
CA LYS A 124 -27.96 -23.92 12.93
C LYS A 124 -28.20 -22.42 12.75
N ALA A 125 -29.26 -21.85 13.29
CA ALA A 125 -29.56 -20.44 13.24
C ALA A 125 -28.53 -19.59 14.01
N VAL A 126 -28.15 -18.44 13.43
CA VAL A 126 -27.20 -17.52 14.07
C VAL A 126 -27.94 -16.71 15.15
N ARG A 127 -27.41 -16.69 16.35
CA ARG A 127 -27.99 -15.98 17.51
C ARG A 127 -27.63 -14.49 17.47
N THR A 128 -28.18 -13.75 16.51
CA THR A 128 -27.90 -12.32 16.35
C THR A 128 -28.54 -11.45 17.44
N ALA A 129 -29.70 -11.84 17.94
CA ALA A 129 -30.42 -11.10 18.99
C ALA A 129 -29.63 -11.03 20.31
N THR A 130 -28.84 -12.07 20.62
CA THR A 130 -28.07 -12.14 21.86
C THR A 130 -26.69 -11.51 21.76
N PHE A 131 -26.08 -11.54 20.57
CA PHE A 131 -24.65 -11.24 20.40
C PHE A 131 -24.34 -10.28 19.24
N GLY A 132 -25.37 -9.72 18.60
CA GLY A 132 -25.20 -8.68 17.57
C GLY A 132 -24.38 -9.08 16.33
N THR A 133 -23.61 -8.14 15.81
CA THR A 133 -22.82 -8.31 14.57
C THR A 133 -21.72 -9.35 14.66
N LEU A 134 -21.20 -9.66 15.84
CA LEU A 134 -20.15 -10.67 16.04
C LEU A 134 -20.60 -12.08 15.73
N SER A 135 -21.85 -12.45 16.03
CA SER A 135 -22.40 -13.75 15.62
C SER A 135 -22.44 -13.91 14.12
N SER A 136 -22.81 -12.86 13.39
CA SER A 136 -22.76 -12.86 11.92
C SER A 136 -21.33 -12.95 11.39
N TYR A 137 -20.38 -12.32 12.06
CA TYR A 137 -18.96 -12.43 11.73
C TYR A 137 -18.45 -13.87 11.92
N PHE A 138 -18.69 -14.51 13.06
CA PHE A 138 -18.32 -15.90 13.31
C PHE A 138 -18.96 -16.85 12.31
N HIS A 139 -20.21 -16.61 11.96
CA HIS A 139 -20.89 -17.40 10.93
C HIS A 139 -20.20 -17.28 9.57
N LYS A 140 -19.84 -16.07 9.15
CA LYS A 140 -19.08 -15.86 7.92
C LYS A 140 -17.71 -16.53 7.98
N MET A 141 -16.98 -16.38 9.09
CA MET A 141 -15.66 -16.98 9.29
C MET A 141 -15.70 -18.52 9.16
N ASP A 142 -16.75 -19.16 9.67
CA ASP A 142 -16.87 -20.62 9.66
C ASP A 142 -17.44 -21.17 8.35
N THR A 143 -18.34 -20.45 7.68
CA THR A 143 -19.17 -21.01 6.61
C THR A 143 -18.93 -20.38 5.24
N ARG A 144 -18.46 -19.12 5.18
CA ARG A 144 -18.19 -18.47 3.91
C ARG A 144 -16.96 -19.10 3.25
N LEU A 145 -17.04 -19.33 1.97
CA LEU A 145 -15.90 -19.70 1.14
C LEU A 145 -15.76 -18.69 0.00
N ASP A 146 -14.75 -17.84 0.10
CA ASP A 146 -14.26 -17.03 -1.01
C ASP A 146 -12.96 -17.66 -1.49
N GLN A 147 -13.01 -18.28 -2.66
CA GLN A 147 -11.85 -18.91 -3.28
C GLN A 147 -11.43 -18.11 -4.51
N ARG A 148 -10.15 -17.84 -4.60
CA ARG A 148 -9.49 -17.27 -5.78
C ARG A 148 -8.38 -18.22 -6.22
N SER A 149 -8.45 -18.68 -7.46
CA SER A 149 -7.41 -19.47 -8.09
C SER A 149 -6.77 -18.67 -9.22
N GLU A 150 -5.46 -18.73 -9.33
CA GLU A 150 -4.69 -17.98 -10.31
C GLU A 150 -3.76 -18.91 -11.07
N ASN A 151 -3.70 -18.71 -12.38
CA ASN A 151 -2.78 -19.37 -13.29
C ASN A 151 -1.89 -18.29 -13.92
N SER A 152 -0.59 -18.50 -13.92
CA SER A 152 0.38 -17.63 -14.56
C SER A 152 1.34 -18.48 -15.39
N LEU A 153 1.46 -18.16 -16.67
CA LEU A 153 2.43 -18.75 -17.56
C LEU A 153 3.35 -17.64 -18.10
N LEU A 154 4.65 -17.83 -17.96
CA LEU A 154 5.67 -17.05 -18.60
C LEU A 154 6.48 -17.99 -19.51
N ALA A 155 6.48 -17.74 -20.80
CA ALA A 155 7.28 -18.47 -21.77
C ALA A 155 8.20 -17.50 -22.52
N ASP A 156 9.45 -17.87 -22.65
CA ASP A 156 10.45 -17.15 -23.43
C ASP A 156 11.23 -18.10 -24.33
N LEU A 157 11.52 -17.60 -25.53
CA LEU A 157 12.35 -18.24 -26.53
C LEU A 157 13.33 -17.21 -27.10
N THR A 158 14.62 -17.52 -27.05
CA THR A 158 15.65 -16.71 -27.68
C THR A 158 16.40 -17.55 -28.69
N LEU A 159 16.45 -17.08 -29.92
CA LEU A 159 17.31 -17.61 -30.98
C LEU A 159 18.45 -16.63 -31.19
N ARG A 160 19.68 -17.09 -31.11
CA ARG A 160 20.88 -16.26 -31.37
C ARG A 160 21.69 -16.86 -32.51
N ALA A 161 22.19 -15.99 -33.38
CA ALA A 161 23.10 -16.32 -34.45
C ALA A 161 24.42 -15.56 -34.27
N HIS A 162 25.52 -16.28 -34.16
CA HIS A 162 26.88 -15.75 -34.15
C HIS A 162 27.30 -15.55 -35.62
N LEU A 163 26.99 -14.39 -36.22
CA LEU A 163 27.20 -14.13 -37.63
C LEU A 163 28.68 -14.02 -37.99
N THR A 164 29.43 -13.36 -37.11
CA THR A 164 30.89 -13.25 -37.20
C THR A 164 31.52 -13.30 -35.78
N LYS A 165 32.83 -13.18 -35.70
CA LYS A 165 33.52 -13.11 -34.39
C LYS A 165 33.07 -11.88 -33.57
N PHE A 166 32.63 -10.83 -34.23
CA PHE A 166 32.30 -9.54 -33.63
C PHE A 166 30.81 -9.18 -33.71
N LEU A 167 30.00 -9.95 -34.44
CA LEU A 167 28.59 -9.62 -34.68
C LEU A 167 27.66 -10.78 -34.35
N ASP A 168 26.75 -10.53 -33.45
CA ASP A 168 25.63 -11.42 -33.10
C ASP A 168 24.30 -10.82 -33.54
N ALA A 169 23.40 -11.67 -34.00
CA ALA A 169 21.98 -11.35 -34.17
C ALA A 169 21.13 -12.21 -33.22
N SER A 170 20.06 -11.68 -32.70
CA SER A 170 19.15 -12.47 -31.88
C SER A 170 17.71 -12.02 -32.03
N VAL A 171 16.79 -12.98 -31.90
CA VAL A 171 15.35 -12.74 -31.81
C VAL A 171 14.85 -13.38 -30.52
N LYS A 172 14.19 -12.59 -29.68
CA LYS A 172 13.58 -13.05 -28.47
C LYS A 172 12.05 -12.86 -28.53
N ALA A 173 11.30 -13.90 -28.20
CA ALA A 173 9.85 -13.88 -28.05
C ALA A 173 9.49 -14.20 -26.60
N ASN A 174 8.69 -13.36 -25.99
CA ASN A 174 8.13 -13.58 -24.65
C ASN A 174 6.60 -13.58 -24.72
N TYR A 175 5.97 -14.47 -23.98
CA TYR A 175 4.53 -14.50 -23.78
C TYR A 175 4.19 -14.68 -22.30
N ASN A 176 3.38 -13.77 -21.79
CA ASN A 176 2.83 -13.86 -20.44
C ASN A 176 1.32 -14.08 -20.53
N TYR A 177 0.82 -15.05 -19.81
CA TYR A 177 -0.60 -15.31 -19.62
C TYR A 177 -0.94 -15.27 -18.12
N TYR A 178 -2.05 -14.63 -17.79
CA TYR A 178 -2.58 -14.58 -16.45
C TYR A 178 -4.08 -14.85 -16.46
N GLY A 179 -4.51 -15.83 -15.69
CA GLY A 179 -5.91 -16.21 -15.56
C GLY A 179 -6.33 -16.28 -14.10
N ILE A 180 -7.51 -15.73 -13.79
CA ILE A 180 -8.13 -15.77 -12.47
C ILE A 180 -9.43 -16.55 -12.58
N SER A 181 -9.72 -17.34 -11.56
CA SER A 181 -11.04 -17.95 -11.31
C SER A 181 -11.45 -17.68 -9.87
N THR A 182 -12.67 -17.20 -9.68
CA THR A 182 -13.23 -16.94 -8.36
C THR A 182 -14.45 -17.80 -8.10
N MET A 183 -14.66 -18.17 -6.84
CA MET A 183 -15.85 -18.88 -6.37
C MET A 183 -16.21 -18.36 -4.98
N THR A 184 -17.48 -17.96 -4.81
CA THR A 184 -18.02 -17.55 -3.52
C THR A 184 -19.19 -18.46 -3.14
N LYS A 185 -19.16 -18.96 -1.90
CA LYS A 185 -20.26 -19.69 -1.26
C LYS A 185 -20.58 -19.01 0.05
N VAL A 186 -21.83 -18.64 0.26
CA VAL A 186 -22.32 -18.02 1.49
C VAL A 186 -23.54 -18.78 1.94
N TYR A 187 -23.57 -19.19 3.19
CA TYR A 187 -24.75 -19.77 3.82
C TYR A 187 -25.68 -18.69 4.38
N GLY A 188 -26.97 -18.94 4.44
CA GLY A 188 -27.94 -18.11 5.17
C GLY A 188 -27.68 -18.17 6.68
N THR A 189 -28.26 -17.23 7.42
CA THR A 189 -28.07 -17.08 8.88
C THR A 189 -29.23 -17.62 9.71
N GLY A 190 -30.33 -17.99 9.10
CA GLY A 190 -31.50 -18.55 9.75
C GLY A 190 -31.41 -20.06 9.99
N GLU A 191 -32.55 -20.67 10.33
CA GLU A 191 -32.65 -22.12 10.58
C GLU A 191 -32.18 -22.93 9.37
N ASN A 192 -31.38 -23.94 9.62
CA ASN A 192 -30.80 -24.83 8.60
C ASN A 192 -30.19 -24.09 7.42
N TYR A 193 -29.50 -22.97 7.72
CA TYR A 193 -28.89 -22.09 6.73
C TYR A 193 -29.89 -21.39 5.78
N GLY A 194 -31.18 -21.32 6.15
CA GLY A 194 -32.26 -20.70 5.37
C GLY A 194 -32.33 -19.18 5.48
N PRO A 195 -33.52 -18.58 5.55
CA PRO A 195 -33.75 -17.14 5.31
C PRO A 195 -32.90 -16.20 6.16
N SER A 196 -32.89 -14.96 5.88
CA SER A 196 -31.97 -13.89 6.16
C SER A 196 -30.87 -13.84 5.09
N GLY A 197 -31.28 -13.45 3.86
CA GLY A 197 -30.42 -13.49 2.70
C GLY A 197 -30.21 -14.87 2.07
N SER A 198 -30.73 -15.95 2.63
CA SER A 198 -30.78 -17.35 2.15
C SER A 198 -29.55 -17.88 1.39
N GLY A 199 -28.39 -17.25 1.60
CA GLY A 199 -27.13 -17.68 1.03
C GLY A 199 -26.89 -17.18 -0.41
N GLN A 200 -25.69 -17.41 -0.91
CA GLN A 200 -25.26 -16.99 -2.24
C GLN A 200 -24.28 -18.01 -2.84
N TYR A 201 -24.38 -18.20 -4.13
CA TYR A 201 -23.37 -18.86 -4.93
C TYR A 201 -22.96 -17.96 -6.08
N ALA A 202 -21.66 -17.66 -6.19
CA ALA A 202 -21.12 -16.89 -7.29
C ALA A 202 -19.87 -17.54 -7.86
N ARG A 203 -19.66 -17.36 -9.14
CA ARG A 203 -18.41 -17.69 -9.85
C ARG A 203 -18.06 -16.60 -10.82
N GLY A 204 -16.78 -16.43 -11.02
CA GLY A 204 -16.24 -15.49 -11.98
C GLY A 204 -14.90 -15.96 -12.51
N GLY A 205 -14.43 -15.29 -13.53
CA GLY A 205 -13.11 -15.50 -14.07
C GLY A 205 -12.70 -14.34 -14.94
N SER A 206 -11.39 -14.18 -15.07
CA SER A 206 -10.78 -13.26 -16.03
C SER A 206 -9.48 -13.82 -16.55
N ASN A 207 -9.13 -13.46 -17.77
CA ASN A 207 -7.85 -13.76 -18.36
C ASN A 207 -7.32 -12.55 -19.12
N SER A 208 -6.01 -12.43 -19.14
CA SER A 208 -5.28 -11.42 -19.89
C SER A 208 -3.89 -11.95 -20.23
N GLY A 209 -3.23 -11.32 -21.20
CA GLY A 209 -1.87 -11.66 -21.53
C GLY A 209 -1.16 -10.49 -22.20
N ASN A 210 0.14 -10.64 -22.36
CA ASN A 210 0.96 -9.74 -23.17
C ASN A 210 2.04 -10.54 -23.90
N TYR A 211 2.51 -9.96 -24.98
CA TYR A 211 3.59 -10.50 -25.78
C TYR A 211 4.65 -9.42 -26.03
N ASN A 212 5.87 -9.88 -26.18
CA ASN A 212 7.01 -9.04 -26.54
C ASN A 212 7.89 -9.79 -27.54
N PHE A 213 8.17 -9.15 -28.68
CA PHE A 213 9.14 -9.61 -29.65
C PHE A 213 10.27 -8.60 -29.75
N LEU A 214 11.49 -9.05 -29.56
CA LEU A 214 12.69 -8.24 -29.58
C LEU A 214 13.69 -8.83 -30.58
N ALA A 215 14.02 -8.08 -31.61
CA ALA A 215 15.08 -8.39 -32.56
C ALA A 215 16.29 -7.49 -32.29
N MET A 216 17.47 -8.06 -32.16
CA MET A 216 18.70 -7.32 -31.82
C MET A 216 19.83 -7.69 -32.75
N LEU A 217 20.62 -6.69 -33.14
CA LEU A 217 21.91 -6.82 -33.75
C LEU A 217 22.94 -6.22 -32.80
N GLN A 218 23.91 -7.02 -32.40
CA GLN A 218 24.90 -6.65 -31.36
C GLN A 218 26.32 -6.72 -31.95
N LEU A 219 26.99 -5.59 -32.02
CA LEU A 219 28.43 -5.52 -32.15
C LEU A 219 29.05 -5.80 -30.79
N LYS A 220 29.76 -6.92 -30.66
CA LYS A 220 30.52 -7.25 -29.44
C LYS A 220 31.62 -6.22 -29.25
N GLU A 221 32.12 -6.12 -28.03
CA GLU A 221 33.19 -5.21 -27.70
C GLU A 221 34.41 -5.45 -28.63
N GLN A 222 34.87 -4.38 -29.26
CA GLN A 222 36.05 -4.33 -30.11
C GLN A 222 37.07 -3.41 -29.43
N GLU A 223 38.30 -3.91 -29.33
CA GLU A 223 39.44 -3.16 -28.82
C GLU A 223 40.25 -2.59 -30.03
N PHE A 224 40.66 -1.36 -29.93
CA PHE A 224 41.49 -0.69 -30.95
C PHE A 224 42.31 0.44 -30.35
N LYS A 225 43.32 0.88 -31.04
CA LYS A 225 44.19 1.99 -30.61
C LYS A 225 44.01 3.22 -31.45
N ILE A 226 43.91 4.37 -30.78
CA ILE A 226 43.95 5.68 -31.42
C ILE A 226 45.08 6.46 -30.71
N ALA A 227 46.10 6.90 -31.47
CA ALA A 227 47.23 7.64 -30.92
C ALA A 227 47.90 6.95 -29.69
N GLU A 228 48.16 5.65 -29.82
CA GLU A 228 48.73 4.76 -28.77
C GLU A 228 47.84 4.49 -27.56
N GLU A 229 46.64 5.05 -27.51
CA GLU A 229 45.66 4.87 -26.43
C GLU A 229 44.68 3.73 -26.75
N ASP A 230 44.33 2.94 -25.70
CA ASP A 230 43.39 1.84 -25.81
C ASP A 230 41.95 2.33 -25.73
N PHE A 231 41.14 1.96 -26.70
CA PHE A 231 39.71 2.23 -26.79
C PHE A 231 38.92 0.95 -26.95
N THR A 232 37.70 0.92 -26.36
CA THR A 232 36.72 -0.15 -26.61
C THR A 232 35.44 0.44 -27.20
N LEU A 233 34.76 -0.33 -28.06
CA LEU A 233 33.50 0.02 -28.67
C LEU A 233 32.58 -1.20 -28.72
N ALA A 234 31.37 -1.09 -28.18
CA ALA A 234 30.31 -2.05 -28.39
C ALA A 234 29.05 -1.31 -28.81
N ALA A 235 28.20 -1.93 -29.60
CA ALA A 235 26.94 -1.33 -30.02
C ALA A 235 25.81 -2.35 -30.12
N ILE A 236 24.59 -1.91 -29.84
CA ILE A 236 23.37 -2.71 -30.02
C ILE A 236 22.35 -1.86 -30.77
N VAL A 237 21.73 -2.45 -31.80
CA VAL A 237 20.51 -1.91 -32.42
C VAL A 237 19.40 -2.91 -32.17
N ALA A 238 18.24 -2.46 -31.68
CA ALA A 238 17.14 -3.35 -31.37
C ALA A 238 15.80 -2.77 -31.81
N GLY A 239 14.97 -3.64 -32.41
CA GLY A 239 13.56 -3.39 -32.69
C GLY A 239 12.69 -4.22 -31.74
N GLU A 240 11.73 -3.58 -31.09
CA GLU A 240 10.85 -4.22 -30.12
C GLU A 240 9.38 -4.01 -30.49
N LEU A 241 8.59 -5.05 -30.41
CA LEU A 241 7.15 -5.03 -30.52
C LEU A 241 6.54 -5.58 -29.24
N TYR A 242 5.91 -4.71 -28.46
CA TYR A 242 5.17 -5.07 -27.26
C TYR A 242 3.67 -4.88 -27.47
N GLY A 243 2.86 -5.78 -26.95
CA GLY A 243 1.41 -5.65 -26.98
C GLY A 243 0.72 -6.42 -25.89
N ASN A 244 -0.49 -5.94 -25.52
CA ASN A 244 -1.39 -6.65 -24.64
C ASN A 244 -2.41 -7.42 -25.47
N THR A 245 -2.78 -8.61 -24.98
CA THR A 245 -3.93 -9.35 -25.51
C THR A 245 -5.21 -8.84 -24.86
N GLU A 246 -6.33 -9.12 -25.48
CA GLU A 246 -7.65 -8.78 -24.98
C GLU A 246 -7.86 -9.34 -23.57
N SER A 247 -8.54 -8.58 -22.72
CA SER A 247 -8.93 -9.03 -21.39
C SER A 247 -10.40 -9.41 -21.39
N HIS A 248 -10.67 -10.65 -21.05
CA HIS A 248 -12.02 -11.17 -20.90
C HIS A 248 -12.33 -11.39 -19.43
N SER A 249 -13.50 -10.96 -18.99
CA SER A 249 -13.99 -11.29 -17.65
C SER A 249 -15.46 -11.67 -17.70
N TRP A 250 -15.84 -12.58 -16.83
CA TRP A 250 -17.21 -13.00 -16.65
C TRP A 250 -17.53 -13.18 -15.18
N SER A 251 -18.77 -12.97 -14.81
CA SER A 251 -19.27 -13.29 -13.49
C SER A 251 -20.71 -13.77 -13.55
N LYS A 252 -21.07 -14.65 -12.63
CA LYS A 252 -22.43 -15.15 -12.46
C LYS A 252 -22.67 -15.34 -10.97
N SER A 253 -23.80 -14.84 -10.48
CA SER A 253 -24.21 -14.96 -9.08
C SER A 253 -25.67 -15.37 -9.00
N THR A 254 -26.04 -16.13 -7.99
CA THR A 254 -27.45 -16.36 -7.67
C THR A 254 -28.12 -15.04 -7.31
N ASN A 255 -29.37 -14.88 -7.71
CA ASN A 255 -30.19 -13.69 -7.49
C ASN A 255 -31.28 -14.00 -6.48
N GLY A 256 -31.44 -13.12 -5.47
CA GLY A 256 -32.44 -13.29 -4.41
C GLY A 256 -32.13 -14.43 -3.41
N GLY A 257 -30.95 -15.07 -3.51
CA GLY A 257 -30.51 -16.17 -2.66
C GLY A 257 -30.74 -17.56 -3.25
N LEU A 258 -30.59 -18.59 -2.42
CA LEU A 258 -30.76 -20.00 -2.76
C LEU A 258 -32.15 -20.51 -2.41
N LEU A 259 -32.79 -21.28 -3.28
CA LEU A 259 -34.07 -21.96 -3.00
C LEU A 259 -33.92 -23.02 -1.91
N VAL A 260 -32.92 -23.90 -2.08
CA VAL A 260 -32.56 -24.92 -1.09
C VAL A 260 -31.28 -24.48 -0.40
N PRO A 261 -31.33 -24.21 0.91
CA PRO A 261 -30.17 -23.82 1.69
C PRO A 261 -29.00 -24.81 1.55
N GLY A 262 -27.75 -24.28 1.41
CA GLY A 262 -26.56 -25.09 1.33
C GLY A 262 -26.31 -25.82 0.00
N VAL A 263 -27.25 -25.76 -0.97
CA VAL A 263 -27.04 -26.30 -2.32
C VAL A 263 -26.50 -25.21 -3.24
N PHE A 264 -25.17 -25.22 -3.43
CA PHE A 264 -24.46 -24.21 -4.21
C PHE A 264 -24.44 -24.54 -5.70
N ALA A 265 -25.52 -24.23 -6.38
CA ALA A 265 -25.71 -24.37 -7.82
C ALA A 265 -26.48 -23.18 -8.39
N PHE A 266 -26.18 -22.79 -9.62
CA PHE A 266 -26.90 -21.70 -10.29
C PHE A 266 -28.37 -22.02 -10.57
N SER A 267 -28.69 -23.30 -10.80
CA SER A 267 -30.07 -23.80 -10.92
C SER A 267 -30.89 -23.65 -9.64
N ASN A 268 -30.23 -23.46 -8.50
CA ASN A 268 -30.84 -23.27 -7.20
C ASN A 268 -31.06 -21.79 -6.83
N SER A 269 -30.98 -20.88 -7.78
CA SER A 269 -31.26 -19.45 -7.58
C SER A 269 -32.77 -19.20 -7.46
N LYS A 270 -33.17 -18.36 -6.50
CA LYS A 270 -34.59 -17.94 -6.34
C LYS A 270 -35.10 -17.20 -7.56
N ASN A 271 -34.34 -16.28 -8.07
CA ASN A 271 -34.70 -15.47 -9.23
C ASN A 271 -33.82 -15.85 -10.43
N LYS A 272 -34.32 -15.50 -11.62
CA LYS A 272 -33.58 -15.68 -12.86
C LYS A 272 -32.23 -15.01 -12.78
N ILE A 273 -31.19 -15.67 -13.25
CA ILE A 273 -29.83 -15.19 -13.30
C ILE A 273 -29.46 -14.87 -14.74
N GLU A 274 -28.86 -13.71 -14.92
CA GLU A 274 -28.18 -13.38 -16.15
C GLU A 274 -26.67 -13.31 -15.89
N PRO A 275 -25.86 -14.06 -16.65
CA PRO A 275 -24.40 -13.96 -16.52
C PRO A 275 -23.95 -12.58 -17.07
N VAL A 276 -22.98 -11.97 -16.37
CA VAL A 276 -22.34 -10.74 -16.81
C VAL A 276 -21.04 -11.12 -17.51
N PHE A 277 -20.93 -10.81 -18.78
CA PHE A 277 -19.72 -10.94 -19.57
C PHE A 277 -19.20 -9.55 -19.86
N ASN A 278 -18.01 -9.25 -19.38
CA ASN A 278 -17.33 -8.01 -19.69
C ASN A 278 -16.17 -8.36 -20.64
N TYR A 279 -16.28 -7.83 -21.82
CA TYR A 279 -15.20 -7.78 -22.78
C TYR A 279 -14.60 -6.36 -22.71
N THR A 280 -13.41 -6.27 -22.19
CA THR A 280 -12.69 -5.00 -22.17
C THR A 280 -11.53 -5.15 -23.16
N PRO A 281 -11.70 -4.66 -24.38
CA PRO A 281 -10.61 -4.61 -25.33
C PRO A 281 -9.57 -3.64 -24.77
N ARG A 282 -8.49 -4.18 -24.24
CA ARG A 282 -7.33 -3.39 -23.79
C ARG A 282 -6.16 -3.58 -24.73
N ASN A 283 -6.46 -3.65 -26.04
CA ASN A 283 -5.45 -3.79 -27.05
C ASN A 283 -4.60 -2.52 -27.10
N GLN A 284 -3.39 -2.62 -26.63
CA GLN A 284 -2.37 -1.61 -26.84
C GLN A 284 -1.15 -2.26 -27.46
N GLN A 285 -0.48 -1.51 -28.29
CA GLN A 285 0.73 -1.94 -28.96
C GLN A 285 1.74 -0.79 -28.94
N THR A 286 2.98 -1.15 -28.72
CA THR A 286 4.13 -0.24 -28.81
C THR A 286 5.16 -0.87 -29.70
N PHE A 287 5.60 -0.14 -30.70
CA PHE A 287 6.79 -0.47 -31.46
C PHE A 287 7.92 0.46 -31.03
N GLY A 288 9.09 -0.08 -30.75
CA GLY A 288 10.27 0.66 -30.31
C GLY A 288 11.48 0.34 -31.17
N LEU A 289 12.24 1.36 -31.54
CA LEU A 289 13.56 1.20 -32.18
C LEU A 289 14.58 1.88 -31.27
N SER A 290 15.62 1.13 -30.90
CA SER A 290 16.67 1.62 -30.00
C SER A 290 18.07 1.34 -30.53
N ALA A 291 19.00 2.23 -30.18
CA ALA A 291 20.42 2.05 -30.37
C ALA A 291 21.16 2.37 -29.06
N ILE A 292 22.13 1.54 -28.72
CA ILE A 292 22.98 1.69 -27.55
C ILE A 292 24.42 1.61 -28.04
N ILE A 293 25.26 2.56 -27.67
CA ILE A 293 26.68 2.60 -27.99
C ILE A 293 27.45 2.73 -26.68
N ASN A 294 28.33 1.78 -26.42
CA ASN A 294 29.23 1.75 -25.28
C ASN A 294 30.66 2.01 -25.77
N MET A 295 31.29 3.01 -25.17
CA MET A 295 32.67 3.38 -25.46
C MET A 295 33.48 3.36 -24.17
N GLY A 296 34.69 2.82 -24.23
CA GLY A 296 35.65 2.83 -23.15
C GLY A 296 36.98 3.44 -23.61
N TRP A 297 37.66 4.13 -22.69
CA TRP A 297 39.01 4.66 -22.89
C TRP A 297 39.88 4.23 -21.72
N ARG A 298 40.99 3.51 -22.04
CA ARG A 298 41.98 3.00 -21.08
C ARG A 298 41.38 2.21 -19.90
N ASP A 299 40.18 1.61 -20.04
CA ASP A 299 39.44 1.02 -18.93
C ASP A 299 39.16 1.96 -17.74
N GLN A 300 39.35 3.25 -17.94
CA GLN A 300 39.19 4.28 -16.92
C GLN A 300 37.95 5.12 -17.13
N VAL A 301 37.63 5.51 -18.36
CA VAL A 301 36.46 6.32 -18.70
C VAL A 301 35.55 5.54 -19.62
N PHE A 302 34.27 5.48 -19.26
CA PHE A 302 33.25 4.81 -20.03
C PHE A 302 32.13 5.79 -20.35
N LEU A 303 31.64 5.73 -21.57
CA LEU A 303 30.50 6.51 -22.05
C LEU A 303 29.51 5.59 -22.73
N GLU A 304 28.27 5.57 -22.24
CA GLU A 304 27.14 4.91 -22.89
C GLU A 304 26.19 5.98 -23.42
N LEU A 305 25.88 5.88 -24.71
CA LEU A 305 24.87 6.69 -25.38
C LEU A 305 23.72 5.80 -25.80
N THR A 306 22.50 6.18 -25.42
CA THR A 306 21.30 5.46 -25.82
C THR A 306 20.35 6.41 -26.54
N ALA A 307 19.76 5.92 -27.61
CA ALA A 307 18.67 6.60 -28.30
C ALA A 307 17.55 5.59 -28.53
N ARG A 308 16.31 5.95 -28.20
CA ARG A 308 15.13 5.14 -28.46
C ARG A 308 14.00 6.00 -29.02
N ASN A 309 13.25 5.48 -29.96
CA ASN A 309 12.00 6.05 -30.42
C ASN A 309 10.90 5.01 -30.29
N ASP A 310 9.80 5.38 -29.63
CA ASP A 310 8.61 4.56 -29.51
C ASP A 310 7.45 5.14 -30.28
N TRP A 311 6.62 4.25 -30.86
CA TRP A 311 5.33 4.53 -31.48
C TRP A 311 4.25 3.87 -30.61
N LEU A 312 3.43 4.72 -29.94
CA LEU A 312 2.48 4.31 -28.92
C LEU A 312 1.06 4.32 -29.46
N SER A 313 0.43 3.15 -29.62
CA SER A 313 -0.97 3.09 -30.08
C SER A 313 -1.95 3.82 -29.16
N THR A 314 -1.59 3.99 -27.88
CA THR A 314 -2.44 4.63 -26.86
C THR A 314 -2.58 6.15 -27.06
N LEU A 315 -1.75 6.76 -27.90
CA LEU A 315 -1.78 8.18 -28.23
C LEU A 315 -2.23 8.43 -29.69
N THR A 316 -2.85 7.44 -30.34
CA THR A 316 -3.50 7.60 -31.63
C THR A 316 -4.97 7.95 -31.47
N TYR A 317 -5.48 8.82 -32.31
CA TYR A 317 -6.91 9.15 -32.36
C TYR A 317 -7.60 8.36 -33.48
N PRO A 318 -8.86 7.92 -33.25
CA PRO A 318 -9.67 7.34 -34.32
C PRO A 318 -9.80 8.28 -35.50
N SER A 319 -9.82 7.76 -36.72
CA SER A 319 -9.86 8.58 -37.96
C SER A 319 -11.11 9.45 -38.09
N TYR A 320 -12.18 9.12 -37.36
CA TYR A 320 -13.45 9.89 -37.34
C TYR A 320 -13.47 11.00 -36.28
N MET A 321 -12.41 11.15 -35.50
CA MET A 321 -12.30 12.19 -34.47
C MET A 321 -11.19 13.17 -34.80
N PRO A 322 -11.39 14.47 -34.56
CA PRO A 322 -10.30 15.41 -34.57
C PRO A 322 -9.32 15.11 -33.43
N GLY A 323 -8.03 15.20 -33.66
CA GLY A 323 -7.01 15.04 -32.66
C GLY A 323 -5.61 15.02 -33.25
N ALA A 324 -4.67 15.52 -32.48
CA ALA A 324 -3.25 15.53 -32.84
C ALA A 324 -2.62 14.17 -32.47
N ASN A 325 -2.16 13.42 -33.48
CA ASN A 325 -1.53 12.12 -33.25
C ASN A 325 -0.09 12.24 -32.71
N ASN A 326 0.06 12.47 -31.41
CA ASN A 326 1.34 12.60 -30.68
C ASN A 326 1.91 11.23 -30.25
N TYR A 327 1.76 10.21 -31.07
CA TYR A 327 2.11 8.83 -30.72
C TYR A 327 3.61 8.53 -30.79
N THR A 328 4.43 9.44 -31.31
CA THR A 328 5.87 9.24 -31.45
C THR A 328 6.62 9.91 -30.31
N VAL A 329 7.49 9.15 -29.64
CA VAL A 329 8.27 9.66 -28.50
C VAL A 329 9.73 9.29 -28.68
N PHE A 330 10.60 10.30 -28.79
CA PHE A 330 12.04 10.10 -28.83
C PHE A 330 12.69 10.44 -27.49
N TYR A 331 13.53 9.54 -26.98
CA TYR A 331 14.21 9.73 -25.72
C TYR A 331 15.67 9.26 -25.76
N PRO A 332 16.61 10.21 -25.68
CA PRO A 332 18.03 9.92 -25.53
C PRO A 332 18.43 9.75 -24.07
N SER A 333 19.53 9.04 -23.84
CA SER A 333 20.29 9.09 -22.59
C SER A 333 21.79 9.09 -22.81
N ALA A 334 22.53 9.62 -21.85
CA ALA A 334 23.97 9.58 -21.80
C ALA A 334 24.42 9.25 -20.39
N ASN A 335 25.23 8.20 -20.25
CA ASN A 335 25.78 7.75 -18.97
C ASN A 335 27.30 7.79 -19.09
N ALA A 336 27.96 8.55 -18.23
CA ALA A 336 29.41 8.61 -18.13
C ALA A 336 29.90 8.05 -16.79
N SER A 337 30.97 7.31 -16.81
CA SER A 337 31.63 6.88 -15.57
C SER A 337 33.15 6.98 -15.72
N TRP A 338 33.78 7.38 -14.64
CA TRP A 338 35.23 7.55 -14.57
C TRP A 338 35.78 6.87 -13.32
N VAL A 339 36.64 5.86 -13.54
CA VAL A 339 37.40 5.17 -12.51
C VAL A 339 38.67 6.02 -12.23
N PHE A 340 38.49 7.06 -11.44
CA PHE A 340 39.54 8.03 -11.22
C PHE A 340 40.73 7.48 -10.39
N THR A 341 40.52 6.41 -9.65
CA THR A 341 41.62 5.69 -9.00
C THR A 341 42.65 5.11 -9.98
N ASP A 342 42.21 4.70 -11.16
CA ASP A 342 43.12 4.14 -12.16
C ASP A 342 43.88 5.27 -12.85
N THR A 343 43.29 6.45 -12.97
CA THR A 343 43.93 7.65 -13.47
C THR A 343 44.96 8.21 -12.49
N PHE A 344 44.65 8.21 -11.18
CA PHE A 344 45.49 8.83 -10.13
C PHE A 344 46.15 7.81 -9.20
N ARG A 345 46.35 6.57 -9.63
CA ARG A 345 46.78 5.46 -8.79
C ARG A 345 48.11 5.75 -8.03
N GLU A 346 49.04 6.43 -8.67
CA GLU A 346 50.33 6.79 -8.06
C GLU A 346 50.22 7.92 -7.03
N GLN A 347 49.23 8.80 -7.17
CA GLN A 347 49.00 9.94 -6.27
C GLN A 347 48.12 9.61 -5.09
N LEU A 348 47.29 8.57 -5.20
CA LEU A 348 46.35 8.19 -4.14
C LEU A 348 47.02 7.34 -3.05
N PRO A 349 46.65 7.54 -1.79
CA PRO A 349 47.18 6.74 -0.69
C PRO A 349 46.70 5.30 -0.80
N LYS A 350 47.53 4.33 -0.35
CA LYS A 350 47.27 2.88 -0.46
C LYS A 350 45.98 2.43 0.25
N TRP A 351 45.47 3.20 1.21
CA TRP A 351 44.23 2.87 1.89
C TRP A 351 42.99 3.22 1.03
N PHE A 352 43.14 4.02 -0.02
CA PHE A 352 42.07 4.30 -0.98
C PHE A 352 42.12 3.24 -2.10
N SER A 353 41.24 2.26 -2.03
CA SER A 353 41.31 1.04 -2.86
C SER A 353 40.67 1.23 -4.24
N PHE A 354 39.54 1.93 -4.32
CA PHE A 354 38.77 2.15 -5.56
C PHE A 354 37.92 3.41 -5.46
N GLY A 355 37.86 4.16 -6.55
CA GLY A 355 36.96 5.31 -6.67
C GLY A 355 36.46 5.50 -8.09
N LYS A 356 35.17 5.51 -8.22
CA LYS A 356 34.44 5.72 -9.49
C LYS A 356 33.45 6.86 -9.32
N PHE A 357 33.49 7.82 -10.22
CA PHE A 357 32.46 8.83 -10.40
C PHE A 357 31.51 8.38 -11.52
N ARG A 358 30.22 8.63 -11.37
CA ARG A 358 29.20 8.38 -12.40
C ARG A 358 28.28 9.59 -12.55
N ALA A 359 27.89 9.88 -13.79
CA ALA A 359 26.93 10.91 -14.15
C ALA A 359 26.00 10.38 -15.24
N SER A 360 24.71 10.57 -15.05
CA SER A 360 23.67 10.13 -15.98
C SER A 360 22.70 11.24 -16.26
N LEU A 361 22.38 11.42 -17.54
CA LEU A 361 21.30 12.26 -18.04
C LEU A 361 20.39 11.38 -18.88
N ALA A 362 19.11 11.31 -18.53
CA ALA A 362 18.16 10.49 -19.24
C ALA A 362 16.85 11.24 -19.49
N ARG A 363 16.25 10.97 -20.64
CA ARG A 363 14.88 11.35 -20.94
C ARG A 363 14.10 10.08 -21.26
N VAL A 364 12.92 9.90 -20.67
CA VAL A 364 12.03 8.76 -20.91
C VAL A 364 10.63 9.29 -21.19
N GLY A 365 9.96 8.71 -22.17
CA GLY A 365 8.57 9.00 -22.50
C GLY A 365 7.63 7.88 -22.06
N MET A 366 6.41 8.25 -21.67
CA MET A 366 5.37 7.31 -21.28
C MET A 366 4.04 7.72 -21.92
N GLY A 367 3.31 6.71 -22.45
CA GLY A 367 1.96 6.89 -22.96
C GLY A 367 0.89 6.89 -21.87
N THR A 368 -0.34 6.78 -22.30
CA THR A 368 -1.51 6.67 -21.44
C THR A 368 -2.14 5.26 -21.52
N SER A 369 -3.24 5.05 -20.81
CA SER A 369 -4.02 3.83 -20.92
C SER A 369 -4.66 3.67 -22.32
N ALA A 370 -4.94 2.44 -22.71
CA ALA A 370 -5.67 2.17 -23.96
C ALA A 370 -6.99 2.93 -23.99
N TYR A 371 -7.30 3.48 -25.15
CA TYR A 371 -8.55 4.24 -25.44
C TYR A 371 -8.75 5.57 -24.68
N ALA A 372 -7.71 6.10 -24.05
CA ALA A 372 -7.79 7.43 -23.40
C ALA A 372 -8.01 8.57 -24.40
N THR A 373 -7.75 8.35 -25.69
CA THR A 373 -7.98 9.28 -26.82
C THR A 373 -9.34 9.08 -27.48
N SER A 374 -10.13 8.07 -27.05
CA SER A 374 -11.40 7.69 -27.67
C SER A 374 -12.58 8.03 -26.81
N ARG A 375 -13.53 8.80 -27.37
CA ARG A 375 -14.82 9.06 -26.74
C ARG A 375 -15.68 7.81 -26.91
N GLY A 376 -15.95 7.10 -25.83
CA GLY A 376 -16.87 5.98 -25.84
C GLY A 376 -18.34 6.43 -25.85
N TYR A 377 -19.22 5.55 -26.29
CA TYR A 377 -20.64 5.69 -26.11
C TYR A 377 -21.11 4.74 -25.01
N GLY A 378 -21.83 5.27 -24.04
CA GLY A 378 -22.49 4.47 -23.01
C GLY A 378 -23.94 4.15 -23.42
N ILE A 379 -24.44 2.99 -23.02
CA ILE A 379 -25.88 2.69 -23.10
C ILE A 379 -26.57 3.48 -21.98
N TYR A 380 -27.53 4.29 -22.34
CA TYR A 380 -28.35 5.02 -21.36
C TYR A 380 -29.30 4.04 -20.68
N ASN A 381 -28.92 3.55 -19.55
CA ASN A 381 -29.45 2.34 -18.91
C ASN A 381 -30.75 2.58 -18.09
N GLN A 382 -31.28 3.80 -18.07
CA GLN A 382 -32.39 4.10 -17.16
C GLN A 382 -33.78 4.17 -17.80
N ASN A 383 -33.88 4.17 -19.14
CA ASN A 383 -35.17 4.18 -19.80
C ASN A 383 -35.15 3.28 -21.02
N THR A 384 -35.44 2.00 -20.83
CA THR A 384 -35.89 1.17 -21.93
C THR A 384 -37.26 1.70 -22.34
N VAL A 385 -37.33 2.53 -23.36
CA VAL A 385 -38.60 2.96 -23.94
C VAL A 385 -39.08 1.80 -24.79
N TYR A 386 -40.14 1.13 -24.32
CA TYR A 386 -40.87 0.16 -25.13
C TYR A 386 -41.59 0.88 -26.27
N LEU A 387 -41.43 0.37 -27.46
CA LEU A 387 -42.21 0.88 -28.60
C LEU A 387 -43.70 0.77 -28.30
N PRO A 388 -44.53 1.73 -28.73
CA PRO A 388 -45.97 1.76 -28.39
C PRO A 388 -46.73 0.50 -28.80
N ASP A 389 -46.27 -0.19 -29.84
CA ASP A 389 -46.82 -1.44 -30.36
C ASP A 389 -46.24 -2.71 -29.67
N ARG A 390 -45.37 -2.57 -28.67
CA ARG A 390 -44.64 -3.63 -27.97
C ARG A 390 -43.79 -4.51 -28.89
N SER A 391 -43.51 -4.07 -30.11
CA SER A 391 -42.70 -4.82 -31.09
C SER A 391 -41.21 -4.89 -30.72
N GLY A 392 -40.76 -4.10 -29.75
CA GLY A 392 -39.40 -4.07 -29.28
C GLY A 392 -39.10 -2.97 -28.25
N SER A 393 -37.86 -2.85 -27.88
CA SER A 393 -37.37 -1.77 -27.02
C SER A 393 -36.27 -0.97 -27.74
N VAL A 394 -36.30 0.34 -27.60
CA VAL A 394 -35.24 1.21 -28.12
C VAL A 394 -34.21 1.45 -27.01
N VAL A 395 -32.96 1.15 -27.32
CA VAL A 395 -31.83 1.46 -26.44
C VAL A 395 -31.20 2.75 -26.94
N TYR A 396 -31.23 3.76 -26.09
CA TYR A 396 -30.52 5.01 -26.39
C TYR A 396 -29.07 4.90 -25.98
N SER A 397 -28.15 5.24 -26.89
CA SER A 397 -26.76 5.46 -26.55
C SER A 397 -26.45 6.94 -26.42
N THR A 398 -25.73 7.32 -25.40
CA THR A 398 -25.23 8.69 -25.21
C THR A 398 -23.71 8.70 -25.25
N PRO A 399 -23.09 9.80 -25.68
CA PRO A 399 -21.65 9.95 -25.45
C PRO A 399 -21.36 9.76 -23.97
N ASN A 400 -20.28 9.06 -23.64
CA ASN A 400 -19.82 8.95 -22.25
C ASN A 400 -19.24 10.30 -21.83
N LEU A 401 -20.08 11.14 -21.21
CA LEU A 401 -19.73 12.50 -20.80
C LEU A 401 -19.08 12.57 -19.42
N GLY A 402 -18.74 11.43 -18.79
CA GLY A 402 -18.07 11.42 -17.49
C GLY A 402 -16.72 12.14 -17.52
N THR A 403 -16.03 12.12 -18.65
CA THR A 403 -14.73 12.77 -18.83
C THR A 403 -14.67 13.53 -20.14
N LEU A 404 -14.24 14.78 -20.11
CA LEU A 404 -13.83 15.54 -21.30
C LEU A 404 -12.44 15.09 -21.73
N TYR A 405 -12.34 14.60 -22.95
CA TYR A 405 -11.09 14.16 -23.53
C TYR A 405 -10.30 15.34 -24.11
N ASN A 406 -8.98 15.22 -24.10
CA ASN A 406 -8.08 16.20 -24.72
C ASN A 406 -7.81 15.80 -26.17
N ASP A 407 -8.01 16.71 -27.11
CA ASP A 407 -7.79 16.45 -28.53
C ASP A 407 -6.28 16.60 -28.94
N ASP A 408 -5.42 17.06 -28.03
CA ASP A 408 -3.96 17.21 -28.21
C ASP A 408 -3.19 16.52 -27.05
N LEU A 409 -3.56 15.26 -26.73
CA LEU A 409 -2.92 14.52 -25.67
C LEU A 409 -1.47 14.17 -26.06
N LYS A 410 -0.52 14.56 -25.21
CA LYS A 410 0.93 14.35 -25.39
C LYS A 410 1.44 13.29 -24.44
N PRO A 411 2.53 12.58 -24.79
CA PRO A 411 3.18 11.69 -23.84
C PRO A 411 3.75 12.45 -22.65
N GLU A 412 3.74 11.78 -21.50
CA GLU A 412 4.49 12.24 -20.34
C GLU A 412 5.99 12.11 -20.60
N ILE A 413 6.77 13.08 -20.16
CA ILE A 413 8.22 13.10 -20.33
C ILE A 413 8.89 13.22 -18.98
N GLN A 414 9.66 12.20 -18.61
CA GLN A 414 10.51 12.21 -17.45
C GLN A 414 11.95 12.57 -17.85
N GLN A 415 12.54 13.55 -17.19
CA GLN A 415 13.95 13.95 -17.34
C GLN A 415 14.66 13.72 -16.02
N SER A 416 15.76 12.98 -16.05
CA SER A 416 16.53 12.61 -14.87
C SER A 416 17.98 13.06 -15.00
N LEU A 417 18.53 13.59 -13.91
CA LEU A 417 19.95 13.77 -13.67
C LEU A 417 20.32 12.90 -12.47
N GLU A 418 21.39 12.12 -12.59
CA GLU A 418 21.97 11.39 -11.47
C GLU A 418 23.47 11.61 -11.44
N LEU A 419 24.01 11.84 -10.24
CA LEU A 419 25.45 11.95 -9.95
C LEU A 419 25.78 10.98 -8.81
N GLY A 420 26.82 10.20 -8.95
CA GLY A 420 27.15 9.19 -7.93
C GLY A 420 28.64 8.95 -7.79
N PHE A 421 28.98 8.39 -6.63
CA PHE A 421 30.32 7.94 -6.29
C PHE A 421 30.27 6.50 -5.74
N ASP A 422 31.14 5.62 -6.23
CA ASP A 422 31.44 4.32 -5.63
C ASP A 422 32.89 4.39 -5.10
N LEU A 423 33.02 4.35 -3.79
CA LEU A 423 34.29 4.53 -3.09
C LEU A 423 34.59 3.31 -2.24
N ARG A 424 35.82 2.76 -2.34
CA ARG A 424 36.25 1.62 -1.53
C ARG A 424 37.57 1.91 -0.85
N PHE A 425 37.65 1.56 0.41
CA PHE A 425 38.78 1.87 1.27
C PHE A 425 39.31 0.61 1.98
N PHE A 426 40.58 0.63 2.40
CA PHE A 426 41.23 -0.38 3.23
C PHE A 426 41.12 -1.80 2.65
N ASN A 427 41.44 -1.97 1.36
CA ASN A 427 41.28 -3.23 0.60
C ASN A 427 39.85 -3.74 0.64
N GLU A 428 38.93 -2.87 0.29
CA GLU A 428 37.48 -3.13 0.23
C GLU A 428 36.85 -3.48 1.59
N ARG A 429 37.46 -3.06 2.69
CA ARG A 429 36.88 -3.25 4.01
C ARG A 429 35.80 -2.18 4.34
N LEU A 430 35.85 -1.05 3.70
CA LEU A 430 34.80 -0.01 3.77
C LEU A 430 34.38 0.38 2.35
N ASN A 431 33.12 0.19 2.05
CA ASN A 431 32.48 0.53 0.79
C ASN A 431 31.45 1.61 1.03
N VAL A 432 31.46 2.65 0.22
CA VAL A 432 30.52 3.77 0.27
C VAL A 432 30.01 4.00 -1.15
N ASP A 433 28.70 3.85 -1.35
CA ASP A 433 28.00 4.25 -2.56
C ASP A 433 27.11 5.44 -2.22
N PHE A 434 27.27 6.50 -2.99
CA PHE A 434 26.50 7.74 -2.84
C PHE A 434 25.90 8.12 -4.18
N ALA A 435 24.59 8.46 -4.18
CA ALA A 435 23.91 9.01 -5.34
C ALA A 435 23.08 10.24 -4.96
N TYR A 436 23.16 11.27 -5.77
CA TYR A 436 22.20 12.37 -5.82
C TYR A 436 21.41 12.26 -7.11
N TYR A 437 20.09 12.38 -7.03
CA TYR A 437 19.23 12.40 -8.20
C TYR A 437 18.26 13.58 -8.20
N LYS A 438 17.90 14.01 -9.41
CA LYS A 438 16.85 14.98 -9.66
C LYS A 438 16.07 14.56 -10.89
N THR A 439 14.77 14.32 -10.71
CA THR A 439 13.87 13.89 -11.77
C THR A 439 12.71 14.89 -11.91
N ASN A 440 12.41 15.28 -13.14
CA ASN A 440 11.26 16.12 -13.48
C ASN A 440 10.34 15.37 -14.43
N THR A 441 9.08 15.15 -14.03
CA THR A 441 8.03 14.62 -14.90
C THR A 441 7.19 15.77 -15.43
N LYS A 442 7.20 15.96 -16.74
CA LYS A 442 6.50 17.03 -17.46
C LYS A 442 5.38 16.45 -18.32
N ASN A 443 4.39 17.28 -18.67
CA ASN A 443 3.21 16.90 -19.45
C ASN A 443 2.45 15.73 -18.81
N GLN A 444 2.39 15.66 -17.49
CA GLN A 444 1.69 14.59 -16.80
C GLN A 444 0.23 14.54 -17.25
N ILE A 445 -0.24 13.32 -17.59
CA ILE A 445 -1.62 13.09 -18.00
C ILE A 445 -2.48 12.96 -16.75
N MET A 446 -3.32 13.96 -16.50
CA MET A 446 -4.10 14.09 -15.28
C MET A 446 -5.58 14.22 -15.59
N SER A 447 -6.42 13.64 -14.73
CA SER A 447 -7.85 13.91 -14.70
C SER A 447 -8.11 14.97 -13.63
N VAL A 448 -8.63 16.11 -14.03
CA VAL A 448 -9.00 17.22 -13.13
C VAL A 448 -10.51 17.41 -13.11
N GLY A 449 -11.05 18.00 -12.04
CA GLY A 449 -12.46 18.34 -11.95
C GLY A 449 -12.88 19.26 -13.10
N SER A 450 -14.07 19.06 -13.66
CA SER A 450 -14.66 19.92 -14.70
C SER A 450 -15.89 20.64 -14.14
N VAL A 451 -16.17 21.83 -14.70
CA VAL A 451 -17.37 22.59 -14.34
C VAL A 451 -18.64 21.83 -14.77
N ALA A 452 -19.65 21.87 -13.94
CA ALA A 452 -20.89 21.11 -14.17
C ALA A 452 -21.58 21.45 -15.51
N GLU A 453 -21.45 22.68 -15.97
CA GLU A 453 -21.99 23.18 -17.23
C GLU A 453 -21.36 22.50 -18.47
N SER A 454 -20.19 21.89 -18.32
CA SER A 454 -19.57 21.10 -19.39
C SER A 454 -20.27 19.76 -19.65
N GLY A 455 -21.15 19.33 -18.75
CA GLY A 455 -21.80 18.01 -18.77
C GLY A 455 -20.87 16.86 -18.39
N ALA A 456 -19.62 17.15 -17.96
CA ALA A 456 -18.64 16.16 -17.54
C ALA A 456 -18.16 16.47 -16.12
N THR A 457 -17.85 15.43 -15.36
CA THR A 457 -17.32 15.57 -14.00
C THR A 457 -15.82 15.80 -13.98
N THR A 458 -15.12 15.35 -15.02
CA THR A 458 -13.67 15.47 -15.12
C THR A 458 -13.21 15.85 -16.52
N LYS A 459 -12.01 16.42 -16.63
CA LYS A 459 -11.31 16.75 -17.88
C LYS A 459 -9.91 16.12 -17.86
N LEU A 460 -9.54 15.49 -18.97
CA LEU A 460 -8.18 14.94 -19.15
C LEU A 460 -7.28 16.02 -19.75
N ILE A 461 -6.17 16.32 -19.06
CA ILE A 461 -5.21 17.33 -19.49
C ILE A 461 -3.77 16.81 -19.45
N ASN A 462 -2.89 17.42 -20.24
CA ASN A 462 -1.45 17.32 -20.04
C ASN A 462 -1.00 18.52 -19.21
N ALA A 463 -0.66 18.31 -17.97
CA ALA A 463 -0.30 19.41 -17.10
C ALA A 463 0.88 19.05 -16.20
N GLY A 464 1.45 20.08 -15.63
CA GLY A 464 2.37 19.95 -14.54
C GLY A 464 3.83 19.67 -14.91
N ASN A 465 4.62 19.98 -13.91
CA ASN A 465 6.01 19.60 -13.77
C ASN A 465 6.19 19.16 -12.31
N ILE A 466 6.25 17.85 -12.09
CA ILE A 466 6.50 17.29 -10.77
C ILE A 466 7.97 16.92 -10.67
N GLN A 467 8.63 17.43 -9.66
CA GLN A 467 10.04 17.19 -9.39
C GLN A 467 10.19 16.28 -8.18
N ASN A 468 11.05 15.29 -8.29
CA ASN A 468 11.60 14.52 -7.20
C ASN A 468 13.11 14.71 -7.19
N GLN A 469 13.69 14.97 -6.03
CA GLN A 469 15.13 15.02 -5.84
C GLN A 469 15.52 14.41 -4.51
N GLY A 470 16.67 13.78 -4.48
CA GLY A 470 17.06 13.07 -3.26
C GLY A 470 18.51 12.65 -3.23
N ILE A 471 18.82 12.04 -2.09
CA ILE A 471 20.13 11.47 -1.79
C ILE A 471 19.92 10.03 -1.37
N GLU A 472 20.76 9.15 -1.91
CA GLU A 472 20.88 7.77 -1.49
C GLU A 472 22.32 7.52 -1.06
N LEU A 473 22.48 6.89 0.10
CA LEU A 473 23.78 6.55 0.66
C LEU A 473 23.75 5.12 1.19
N GLN A 474 24.64 4.30 0.67
CA GLN A 474 24.92 2.98 1.20
C GLN A 474 26.34 2.95 1.77
N VAL A 475 26.47 2.46 2.99
CA VAL A 475 27.76 2.26 3.63
C VAL A 475 27.83 0.82 4.12
N GLU A 476 28.90 0.10 3.77
CA GLU A 476 29.18 -1.23 4.25
C GLU A 476 30.64 -1.32 4.73
N GLY A 477 30.81 -1.76 5.96
CA GLY A 477 32.12 -1.97 6.57
C GLY A 477 32.34 -3.41 7.01
N THR A 478 33.52 -3.96 6.76
CA THR A 478 33.97 -5.27 7.26
C THR A 478 35.17 -5.10 8.20
N PRO A 479 34.92 -4.67 9.48
CA PRO A 479 36.00 -4.38 10.43
C PRO A 479 36.80 -5.62 10.79
N ILE A 480 36.18 -6.79 10.83
CA ILE A 480 36.84 -8.05 11.12
C ILE A 480 36.76 -8.97 9.90
N ARG A 481 37.91 -9.36 9.35
CA ARG A 481 38.02 -10.31 8.23
C ARG A 481 39.29 -11.10 8.39
N ASN A 482 39.17 -12.33 8.92
CA ASN A 482 40.25 -13.28 9.04
C ASN A 482 39.78 -14.71 8.69
N LYS A 483 40.55 -15.73 8.95
CA LYS A 483 40.23 -17.12 8.59
C LYS A 483 38.93 -17.63 9.23
N ASP A 484 38.66 -17.28 10.49
CA ASP A 484 37.56 -17.83 11.28
C ASP A 484 36.40 -16.85 11.43
N TRP A 485 36.69 -15.54 11.40
CA TRP A 485 35.71 -14.48 11.66
C TRP A 485 35.55 -13.55 10.46
N ARG A 486 34.32 -13.26 10.14
CA ARG A 486 33.94 -12.15 9.26
C ARG A 486 32.77 -11.39 9.88
N TRP A 487 32.99 -10.10 10.16
CA TRP A 487 31.96 -9.23 10.65
C TRP A 487 31.74 -8.08 9.67
N THR A 488 30.53 -7.96 9.16
CA THR A 488 30.12 -6.90 8.23
C THR A 488 28.99 -6.12 8.86
N ILE A 489 29.06 -4.80 8.78
CA ILE A 489 28.02 -3.86 9.23
C ILE A 489 27.67 -3.01 8.02
N GLY A 490 26.38 -2.87 7.72
CA GLY A 490 25.89 -2.07 6.61
C GLY A 490 24.71 -1.20 6.99
N GLY A 491 24.50 -0.16 6.20
CA GLY A 491 23.34 0.71 6.32
C GLY A 491 23.02 1.42 5.01
N ASN A 492 21.73 1.66 4.79
CA ASN A 492 21.21 2.42 3.66
C ASN A 492 20.39 3.59 4.20
N PHE A 493 20.67 4.75 3.68
CA PHE A 493 19.94 5.99 3.97
C PHE A 493 19.35 6.55 2.67
N THR A 494 18.07 6.90 2.68
CA THR A 494 17.40 7.51 1.53
C THR A 494 16.59 8.71 1.98
N LEU A 495 16.81 9.83 1.30
CA LEU A 495 16.04 11.06 1.43
C LEU A 495 15.47 11.41 0.08
N ASN A 496 14.16 11.60 -0.01
CA ASN A 496 13.47 12.12 -1.19
C ASN A 496 12.73 13.40 -0.85
N ARG A 497 12.56 14.30 -1.82
CA ARG A 497 11.72 15.50 -1.73
C ARG A 497 10.96 15.68 -3.02
N GLY A 498 9.65 15.44 -2.92
CA GLY A 498 8.69 15.69 -3.98
C GLY A 498 8.21 17.15 -3.97
N LYS A 499 8.20 17.78 -5.12
CA LYS A 499 7.68 19.14 -5.29
C LYS A 499 6.87 19.26 -6.57
N VAL A 500 5.72 19.88 -6.48
CA VAL A 500 4.97 20.35 -7.66
C VAL A 500 5.56 21.67 -8.09
N VAL A 501 6.35 21.69 -9.17
CA VAL A 501 7.00 22.91 -9.66
C VAL A 501 5.98 23.79 -10.39
N LYS A 502 5.07 23.15 -11.14
CA LYS A 502 4.02 23.82 -11.91
C LYS A 502 2.87 22.85 -12.15
N LEU A 503 1.65 23.35 -12.10
CA LEU A 503 0.45 22.70 -12.61
C LEU A 503 -0.02 23.37 -13.93
N ASP A 504 -1.28 23.23 -14.26
CA ASP A 504 -1.91 23.91 -15.38
C ASP A 504 -2.13 25.41 -15.01
N PRO A 505 -2.10 26.36 -15.96
CA PRO A 505 -2.39 27.76 -15.66
C PRO A 505 -3.72 28.04 -14.97
N GLU A 506 -4.74 27.20 -15.26
CA GLU A 506 -6.08 27.28 -14.68
C GLU A 506 -6.25 26.45 -13.41
N VAL A 507 -5.30 25.54 -13.08
CA VAL A 507 -5.36 24.62 -11.96
C VAL A 507 -4.17 24.82 -11.05
N LYS A 508 -4.37 25.35 -9.84
CA LYS A 508 -3.31 25.61 -8.85
C LYS A 508 -3.18 24.54 -7.78
N GLU A 509 -4.18 23.70 -7.68
CA GLU A 509 -4.22 22.57 -6.75
C GLU A 509 -4.83 21.35 -7.43
N TRP A 510 -4.39 20.18 -7.05
CA TRP A 510 -4.86 18.92 -7.62
C TRP A 510 -5.14 17.90 -6.51
N GLN A 511 -6.37 17.38 -6.50
CA GLN A 511 -6.76 16.32 -5.59
C GLN A 511 -6.21 14.98 -6.10
N LEU A 512 -5.22 14.45 -5.37
CA LEU A 512 -4.62 13.15 -5.67
C LEU A 512 -5.52 12.00 -5.22
N MET A 513 -6.22 12.21 -4.10
CA MET A 513 -7.18 11.25 -3.55
C MET A 513 -8.26 12.01 -2.77
N GLY A 514 -9.52 11.72 -3.08
CA GLY A 514 -10.65 12.12 -2.26
C GLY A 514 -10.67 11.37 -0.93
N GLY A 515 -11.21 11.98 0.10
CA GLY A 515 -11.37 11.35 1.39
C GLY A 515 -12.35 10.17 1.31
N TYR A 516 -12.00 9.08 1.96
CA TYR A 516 -12.84 7.90 2.09
C TYR A 516 -13.13 7.68 3.57
N ASP A 517 -14.39 7.46 3.91
CA ASP A 517 -14.80 7.25 5.30
C ASP A 517 -14.35 8.38 6.24
N ALA A 518 -14.52 9.62 5.78
CA ALA A 518 -14.04 10.81 6.49
C ALA A 518 -12.52 10.76 6.82
N ALA A 519 -11.74 9.97 6.06
CA ALA A 519 -10.29 10.07 6.06
C ALA A 519 -9.85 11.40 5.45
N PRO A 520 -8.63 11.89 5.73
CA PRO A 520 -8.14 13.13 5.12
C PRO A 520 -8.09 13.01 3.60
N GLU A 521 -8.30 14.13 2.92
CA GLU A 521 -8.01 14.22 1.49
C GLU A 521 -6.51 14.34 1.26
N ILE A 522 -6.04 13.98 0.07
CA ILE A 522 -4.63 14.13 -0.33
C ILE A 522 -4.56 15.06 -1.53
N TRP A 523 -3.81 16.13 -1.38
CA TRP A 523 -3.69 17.19 -2.37
C TRP A 523 -2.23 17.46 -2.78
N ALA A 524 -2.07 18.03 -3.96
CA ALA A 524 -0.83 18.61 -4.45
C ALA A 524 -1.07 20.09 -4.80
N TYR A 525 -0.17 20.97 -4.37
CA TYR A 525 -0.27 22.42 -4.59
C TYR A 525 0.87 22.92 -5.45
N GLU A 526 0.58 23.81 -6.40
CA GLU A 526 1.63 24.45 -7.20
C GLU A 526 2.66 25.15 -6.29
N ASN A 527 3.93 24.96 -6.58
CA ASN A 527 5.09 25.38 -5.76
C ASN A 527 5.17 24.73 -4.36
N GLY A 528 4.28 23.81 -4.02
CA GLY A 528 4.19 23.08 -2.76
C GLY A 528 4.66 21.64 -2.85
N ALA A 529 4.43 20.88 -1.76
CA ALA A 529 4.71 19.46 -1.68
C ALA A 529 3.72 18.66 -2.50
N PHE A 530 4.15 17.49 -2.98
CA PHE A 530 3.30 16.50 -3.61
C PHE A 530 2.79 15.52 -2.55
N GLY A 531 1.50 15.53 -2.26
CA GLY A 531 0.89 14.65 -1.26
C GLY A 531 0.84 15.24 0.15
N VAL A 532 0.00 16.24 0.37
CA VAL A 532 -0.35 16.77 1.69
C VAL A 532 -1.70 16.23 2.14
N LEU A 533 -1.82 15.89 3.41
CA LEU A 533 -3.06 15.50 4.05
C LEU A 533 -3.83 16.76 4.44
N THR A 534 -5.11 16.84 4.08
CA THR A 534 -5.93 18.02 4.38
C THR A 534 -7.27 17.66 4.98
N SER A 535 -7.88 18.63 5.68
CA SER A 535 -9.31 18.64 5.97
C SER A 535 -10.12 18.88 4.69
N TYR A 536 -11.43 18.70 4.81
CA TYR A 536 -12.39 19.00 3.72
C TYR A 536 -12.76 20.48 3.74
N GLN A 537 -13.03 21.01 2.55
CA GLN A 537 -13.59 22.35 2.41
C GLN A 537 -15.08 22.34 2.81
N ASN A 538 -15.52 23.32 3.61
CA ASN A 538 -16.92 23.49 4.04
C ASN A 538 -17.56 22.23 4.66
N SER A 539 -16.77 21.40 5.34
CA SER A 539 -17.22 20.17 5.98
C SER A 539 -16.67 20.02 7.40
N SER A 540 -17.34 19.24 8.24
CA SER A 540 -16.83 18.88 9.56
C SER A 540 -15.71 17.84 9.52
N TYR A 541 -15.55 17.14 8.39
CA TYR A 541 -14.59 16.06 8.29
C TYR A 541 -13.15 16.59 8.34
N MET A 542 -12.38 16.08 9.31
CA MET A 542 -11.00 16.45 9.57
C MET A 542 -10.79 17.95 9.87
N SER A 543 -11.84 18.72 10.13
CA SER A 543 -11.69 20.12 10.51
C SER A 543 -10.93 20.24 11.84
N PRO A 544 -9.92 21.12 11.94
CA PRO A 544 -9.20 21.35 13.18
C PRO A 544 -10.12 21.84 14.31
N ILE A 545 -9.68 21.63 15.55
CA ILE A 545 -10.33 22.17 16.74
C ILE A 545 -10.10 23.68 16.80
N ALA A 546 -11.15 24.43 17.14
CA ALA A 546 -11.01 25.85 17.46
C ALA A 546 -10.21 26.04 18.75
N THR A 547 -9.32 27.00 18.76
CA THR A 547 -8.51 27.35 19.93
C THR A 547 -8.73 28.81 20.33
N TRP A 548 -8.66 29.05 21.63
CA TRP A 548 -8.81 30.41 22.18
C TRP A 548 -7.69 31.34 21.67
N GLN A 549 -8.08 32.50 21.23
CA GLN A 549 -7.19 33.55 20.74
C GLN A 549 -7.51 34.85 21.52
N GLY A 550 -6.75 35.12 22.53
CA GLY A 550 -6.83 36.34 23.37
C GLY A 550 -5.61 37.25 23.14
N GLU A 551 -5.53 38.31 23.95
CA GLU A 551 -4.38 39.22 23.96
C GLU A 551 -3.05 38.46 24.21
N PRO A 552 -1.91 38.99 23.73
CA PRO A 552 -0.60 38.37 23.96
C PRO A 552 -0.34 38.18 25.47
N GLY A 553 -0.07 36.93 25.89
CA GLY A 553 0.14 36.55 27.29
C GLY A 553 -1.11 36.04 28.03
N ASP A 554 -2.26 36.00 27.38
CA ASP A 554 -3.46 35.36 27.97
C ASP A 554 -3.18 33.85 28.17
N PRO A 555 -3.30 33.32 29.42
CA PRO A 555 -3.02 31.92 29.72
C PRO A 555 -4.00 30.92 29.03
N ARG A 556 -5.08 31.41 28.44
CA ARG A 556 -6.08 30.64 27.71
C ARG A 556 -5.65 30.38 26.24
N ASN A 557 -4.72 31.20 25.70
CA ASN A 557 -4.31 31.10 24.31
C ASN A 557 -3.85 29.71 23.94
N GLY A 558 -4.39 29.21 22.81
CA GLY A 558 -4.08 27.88 22.26
C GLY A 558 -4.86 26.74 22.90
N LYS A 559 -5.61 26.94 24.00
CA LYS A 559 -6.48 25.93 24.59
C LYS A 559 -7.69 25.68 23.71
N MET A 560 -8.16 24.41 23.63
CA MET A 560 -9.35 24.05 22.88
C MET A 560 -10.59 24.82 23.38
N ILE A 561 -11.45 25.24 22.46
CA ILE A 561 -12.73 25.84 22.76
C ILE A 561 -13.81 24.76 22.85
N ILE A 562 -14.54 24.75 23.94
CA ILE A 562 -15.65 23.83 24.19
C ILE A 562 -16.94 24.58 24.45
N GLN A 563 -18.06 23.91 24.19
CA GLN A 563 -19.39 24.41 24.60
C GLN A 563 -20.31 23.25 24.98
N TYR A 564 -21.32 23.51 25.80
CA TYR A 564 -22.44 22.59 25.94
C TYR A 564 -23.45 22.89 24.85
N ASP A 565 -23.82 21.85 24.07
CA ASP A 565 -24.86 21.98 23.06
C ASP A 565 -26.23 21.83 23.70
N THR A 566 -26.91 22.96 23.82
CA THR A 566 -28.26 23.01 24.42
C THR A 566 -29.37 22.66 23.44
N GLU A 567 -29.10 22.69 22.13
CA GLU A 567 -30.10 22.46 21.07
C GLU A 567 -30.45 20.97 20.92
N TYR A 568 -29.48 20.08 21.20
CA TYR A 568 -29.68 18.63 21.19
C TYR A 568 -29.81 18.01 22.58
N ALA A 569 -29.79 18.81 23.62
CA ALA A 569 -29.85 18.37 25.01
C ALA A 569 -31.26 18.12 25.49
N SER A 570 -31.75 16.89 25.40
CA SER A 570 -32.86 16.44 26.27
C SER A 570 -32.33 16.32 27.71
N PRO A 571 -33.14 16.65 28.72
CA PRO A 571 -32.77 16.52 30.14
C PRO A 571 -32.26 15.12 30.56
N ASN A 572 -32.52 14.11 29.75
CA ASN A 572 -32.08 12.73 29.93
C ASN A 572 -31.03 12.28 28.92
N SER A 573 -30.52 13.19 28.07
CA SER A 573 -29.52 12.81 27.04
C SER A 573 -28.08 12.93 27.60
N VAL A 574 -27.20 12.06 27.12
CA VAL A 574 -25.76 12.09 27.46
C VAL A 574 -25.10 13.40 27.04
N SER A 575 -25.64 14.09 26.03
CA SER A 575 -25.15 15.38 25.54
C SER A 575 -25.24 16.52 26.53
N MET A 576 -26.20 16.52 27.49
CA MET A 576 -26.22 17.48 28.60
C MET A 576 -25.09 17.29 29.60
N TYR A 577 -24.39 16.18 29.54
CA TYR A 577 -23.35 15.83 30.50
C TYR A 577 -21.94 15.89 29.91
N SER A 578 -21.83 16.25 28.63
CA SER A 578 -20.54 16.32 27.95
C SER A 578 -20.46 17.56 27.07
N PRO A 579 -19.52 18.47 27.35
CA PRO A 579 -19.23 19.52 26.38
C PRO A 579 -18.65 18.95 25.11
N VAL A 580 -18.83 19.66 23.99
CA VAL A 580 -18.26 19.35 22.69
C VAL A 580 -17.24 20.40 22.28
N THR A 581 -16.21 19.97 21.58
CA THR A 581 -15.23 20.88 20.99
C THR A 581 -15.80 21.59 19.76
N LEU A 582 -15.36 22.81 19.52
CA LEU A 582 -15.75 23.57 18.35
C LEU A 582 -14.77 23.38 17.19
N TYR A 583 -15.29 23.52 15.97
CA TYR A 583 -14.48 23.56 14.76
C TYR A 583 -13.86 24.93 14.54
N GLN A 584 -12.63 24.94 14.03
CA GLN A 584 -12.03 26.17 13.52
C GLN A 584 -12.83 26.68 12.31
N ARG A 585 -13.11 27.99 12.29
CA ARG A 585 -13.80 28.69 11.21
C ARG A 585 -13.00 29.92 10.81
N ASN A 586 -13.15 30.35 9.57
CA ASN A 586 -12.65 31.64 9.09
C ASN A 586 -13.55 32.82 9.52
N GLU A 587 -13.21 34.03 9.09
CA GLU A 587 -13.95 35.25 9.43
C GLU A 587 -15.38 35.25 8.87
N GLU A 588 -15.61 34.58 7.75
CA GLU A 588 -16.90 34.38 7.12
C GLU A 588 -17.77 33.31 7.80
N GLY A 589 -17.17 32.58 8.75
CA GLY A 589 -17.84 31.47 9.49
C GLY A 589 -17.75 30.12 8.78
N ASP A 590 -17.05 30.04 7.65
CA ASP A 590 -16.84 28.82 6.89
C ASP A 590 -15.68 27.96 7.45
N ARG A 591 -15.65 26.71 7.05
CA ARG A 591 -14.56 25.77 7.37
C ARG A 591 -13.62 25.68 6.18
N ASP A 592 -12.44 26.27 6.31
CA ASP A 592 -11.42 26.20 5.27
C ASP A 592 -10.72 24.85 5.22
N ARG A 593 -10.12 24.53 4.09
CA ARG A 593 -9.24 23.38 3.98
C ARG A 593 -7.91 23.71 4.67
N HIS A 594 -7.57 22.91 5.67
CA HIS A 594 -6.32 23.04 6.42
C HIS A 594 -5.37 21.89 6.07
N ILE A 595 -4.07 22.20 5.99
CA ILE A 595 -3.01 21.19 5.89
C ILE A 595 -2.84 20.56 7.27
N LEU A 596 -3.02 19.24 7.36
CA LEU A 596 -2.94 18.45 8.59
C LEU A 596 -1.64 17.66 8.69
N GLY A 597 -0.93 17.51 7.57
CA GLY A 597 0.32 16.78 7.53
C GLY A 597 0.80 16.50 6.11
N LYS A 598 1.87 15.73 5.99
CA LYS A 598 2.47 15.31 4.72
C LYS A 598 2.62 13.80 4.66
N VAL A 599 2.49 13.26 3.47
CA VAL A 599 2.66 11.82 3.23
C VAL A 599 4.13 11.41 3.23
N GLU A 600 4.99 12.24 2.67
CA GLU A 600 6.40 11.94 2.45
C GLU A 600 7.21 11.90 3.77
N PRO A 601 8.06 10.88 3.98
CA PRO A 601 8.97 10.85 5.14
C PRO A 601 10.07 11.89 5.00
N ASP A 602 10.69 12.24 6.12
CA ASP A 602 11.92 13.05 6.10
C ASP A 602 13.10 12.24 5.55
N PHE A 603 13.20 10.97 5.95
CA PHE A 603 14.12 9.99 5.39
C PHE A 603 13.72 8.57 5.79
N THR A 604 14.32 7.58 5.14
CA THR A 604 14.28 6.18 5.53
C THR A 604 15.69 5.67 5.83
N LEU A 605 15.80 4.73 6.77
CA LEU A 605 17.05 4.15 7.21
C LEU A 605 16.91 2.63 7.36
N SER A 606 17.89 1.89 6.82
CA SER A 606 18.04 0.47 7.06
C SER A 606 19.43 0.19 7.61
N LEU A 607 19.50 -0.63 8.65
CA LEU A 607 20.77 -1.07 9.25
C LEU A 607 20.81 -2.59 9.27
N ASN A 608 21.97 -3.16 8.93
CA ASN A 608 22.16 -4.60 9.01
C ASN A 608 23.54 -4.95 9.54
N THR A 609 23.66 -6.13 10.12
CA THR A 609 24.93 -6.69 10.48
C THR A 609 24.94 -8.19 10.25
N SER A 610 26.05 -8.69 9.71
CA SER A 610 26.30 -10.12 9.56
C SER A 610 27.62 -10.50 10.24
N LEU A 611 27.54 -11.54 11.06
CA LEU A 611 28.70 -12.09 11.77
C LEU A 611 28.82 -13.57 11.42
N SER A 612 29.93 -13.95 10.83
CA SER A 612 30.24 -15.36 10.58
C SER A 612 31.42 -15.78 11.45
N TYR A 613 31.29 -16.92 12.12
CA TYR A 613 32.35 -17.58 12.88
C TYR A 613 32.42 -19.05 12.49
N LYS A 614 33.45 -19.43 11.76
CA LYS A 614 33.60 -20.79 11.21
C LYS A 614 32.32 -21.21 10.45
N ASN A 615 31.55 -22.13 11.00
CA ASN A 615 30.33 -22.66 10.40
C ASN A 615 29.05 -21.98 10.85
N PHE A 616 29.13 -21.06 11.80
CA PHE A 616 27.98 -20.26 12.26
C PHE A 616 27.88 -18.95 11.51
N ASP A 617 26.68 -18.53 11.21
CA ASP A 617 26.33 -17.22 10.68
C ASP A 617 25.16 -16.59 11.45
N LEU A 618 25.31 -15.34 11.83
CA LEU A 618 24.30 -14.50 12.44
C LEU A 618 24.05 -13.31 11.52
N TYR A 619 22.79 -13.05 11.23
CA TYR A 619 22.35 -11.88 10.51
C TYR A 619 21.28 -11.14 11.30
N ILE A 620 21.39 -9.82 11.41
CA ILE A 620 20.43 -8.95 12.07
C ILE A 620 20.14 -7.78 11.15
N GLN A 621 18.87 -7.45 11.00
CA GLN A 621 18.42 -6.31 10.20
C GLN A 621 17.34 -5.50 10.94
N GLY A 622 17.48 -4.19 10.88
CA GLY A 622 16.45 -3.22 11.24
C GLY A 622 16.21 -2.25 10.11
N ASP A 623 14.98 -1.74 10.01
CA ASP A 623 14.59 -0.71 9.08
C ASP A 623 13.61 0.26 9.73
N GLY A 624 13.59 1.49 9.23
CA GLY A 624 12.75 2.53 9.77
C GLY A 624 12.41 3.65 8.79
N ARG A 625 11.38 4.33 9.15
CA ARG A 625 10.86 5.53 8.50
C ARG A 625 10.84 6.65 9.53
N PHE A 626 11.27 7.84 9.16
CA PHE A 626 11.33 9.00 10.02
C PHE A 626 10.56 10.15 9.39
N GLY A 627 9.60 10.70 10.12
CA GLY A 627 8.72 11.76 9.65
C GLY A 627 7.62 11.29 8.68
N GLY A 628 6.87 12.26 8.19
CA GLY A 628 5.60 12.04 7.49
C GLY A 628 4.47 11.73 8.48
N ASN A 629 3.26 11.66 7.97
CA ASN A 629 2.08 11.42 8.78
C ASN A 629 1.35 10.16 8.33
N TYR A 630 0.62 9.56 9.26
CA TYR A 630 -0.15 8.35 9.11
C TYR A 630 -1.56 8.58 9.64
N PHE A 631 -2.56 8.25 8.85
CA PHE A 631 -3.94 8.26 9.28
C PHE A 631 -4.36 6.88 9.77
N SER A 632 -4.88 6.77 11.00
CA SER A 632 -5.41 5.53 11.54
C SER A 632 -6.92 5.58 11.70
N ASN A 633 -7.61 4.85 10.85
CA ASN A 633 -9.04 4.61 10.98
C ASN A 633 -9.35 3.72 12.20
N MET A 634 -8.45 2.79 12.53
CA MET A 634 -8.55 1.96 13.73
C MET A 634 -8.56 2.84 15.00
N TRP A 635 -7.64 3.80 15.10
CA TRP A 635 -7.59 4.73 16.21
C TRP A 635 -8.87 5.56 16.27
N LYS A 636 -9.27 6.16 15.14
CA LYS A 636 -10.46 7.01 15.02
C LYS A 636 -11.74 6.32 15.56
N TYR A 637 -11.91 5.05 15.25
CA TYR A 637 -13.09 4.31 15.68
C TYR A 637 -12.96 3.67 17.07
N SER A 638 -11.74 3.43 17.55
CA SER A 638 -11.52 2.79 18.85
C SER A 638 -11.55 3.77 20.00
N ILE A 639 -11.16 5.03 19.79
CA ILE A 639 -11.19 6.08 20.81
C ILE A 639 -12.61 6.28 21.36
N PRO A 640 -13.66 6.52 20.55
CA PRO A 640 -15.01 6.74 21.10
C PRO A 640 -15.57 5.51 21.82
N GLN A 641 -15.09 4.31 21.48
CA GLN A 641 -15.46 3.08 22.19
C GLN A 641 -14.71 2.89 23.52
N GLY A 642 -13.69 3.71 23.79
CA GLY A 642 -12.89 3.62 24.99
C GLY A 642 -12.06 2.34 25.07
N SER A 643 -11.66 1.77 23.93
CA SER A 643 -10.93 0.50 23.86
C SER A 643 -9.41 0.65 23.78
N LEU A 644 -8.91 1.89 23.63
CA LEU A 644 -7.48 2.18 23.56
C LEU A 644 -6.91 2.60 24.93
N LYS A 645 -5.59 2.42 25.10
CA LYS A 645 -4.88 2.76 26.33
C LYS A 645 -4.95 4.26 26.64
N SER A 646 -4.88 5.12 25.63
CA SER A 646 -5.02 6.58 25.76
C SER A 646 -6.36 6.99 26.39
N THR A 647 -7.42 6.18 26.27
CA THR A 647 -8.72 6.44 26.87
C THR A 647 -8.81 6.08 28.36
N LEU A 648 -7.72 5.61 28.98
CA LEU A 648 -7.68 5.36 30.42
C LEU A 648 -7.59 6.64 31.25
N GLU A 649 -7.08 7.73 30.67
CA GLU A 649 -7.01 9.03 31.32
C GLU A 649 -8.39 9.42 31.84
N GLY A 650 -8.46 9.78 33.13
CA GLY A 650 -9.72 10.15 33.82
C GLY A 650 -10.60 8.97 34.25
N ARG A 651 -10.24 7.70 33.94
CA ARG A 651 -11.06 6.51 34.30
C ARG A 651 -10.72 5.90 35.66
N GLY A 652 -10.61 6.68 36.63
CA GLY A 652 -10.29 6.27 37.99
C GLY A 652 -9.23 7.16 38.59
N LYS A 653 -9.14 7.11 39.92
CA LYS A 653 -8.19 7.94 40.68
C LYS A 653 -6.75 7.67 40.28
N GLU A 654 -6.44 6.41 39.99
CA GLU A 654 -5.12 5.95 39.54
C GLU A 654 -4.73 6.46 38.14
N TYR A 655 -5.69 6.89 37.34
CA TYR A 655 -5.50 7.49 36.01
C TYR A 655 -5.82 8.98 35.95
N GLY A 656 -5.75 9.68 37.11
CA GLY A 656 -5.97 11.12 37.17
C GLY A 656 -7.44 11.53 37.13
N GLY A 657 -8.36 10.59 37.34
CA GLY A 657 -9.79 10.90 37.40
C GLY A 657 -10.13 11.84 38.57
N ILE A 658 -10.90 12.91 38.31
CA ILE A 658 -11.36 13.85 39.28
C ILE A 658 -12.72 13.43 39.87
N PRO A 659 -13.08 13.85 41.11
CA PRO A 659 -14.31 13.44 41.74
C PRO A 659 -15.54 14.02 41.00
N ARG A 660 -16.52 13.17 40.75
CA ARG A 660 -17.83 13.49 40.20
C ARG A 660 -18.92 12.74 40.97
N ILE A 661 -20.09 13.33 41.13
CA ILE A 661 -21.24 12.66 41.74
C ILE A 661 -22.02 11.93 40.66
N ASN A 662 -22.18 10.61 40.79
CA ASN A 662 -22.94 9.80 39.85
C ASN A 662 -24.47 9.90 40.13
N TYR A 663 -25.29 9.27 39.28
CA TYR A 663 -26.76 9.28 39.40
C TYR A 663 -27.33 8.62 40.67
N LYS A 664 -26.50 7.95 41.47
CA LYS A 664 -26.85 7.37 42.75
C LYS A 664 -26.47 8.28 43.93
N GLY A 665 -25.91 9.46 43.69
CA GLY A 665 -25.39 10.35 44.72
C GLY A 665 -24.01 9.93 45.29
N GLU A 666 -23.32 8.98 44.66
CA GLU A 666 -22.01 8.49 45.09
C GLU A 666 -20.88 9.28 44.42
N THR A 667 -19.81 9.56 45.16
CA THR A 667 -18.60 10.15 44.60
C THR A 667 -17.83 9.07 43.86
N VAL A 668 -17.63 9.27 42.54
CA VAL A 668 -16.82 8.43 41.66
C VAL A 668 -15.68 9.24 41.07
N TYR A 669 -14.58 8.61 40.72
CA TYR A 669 -13.40 9.25 40.13
C TYR A 669 -13.29 8.96 38.64
N ASP A 670 -14.34 9.28 37.87
CA ASP A 670 -14.44 9.11 36.45
C ASP A 670 -14.61 10.43 35.66
N GLY A 671 -14.41 11.57 36.39
CA GLY A 671 -14.37 12.89 35.78
C GLY A 671 -13.03 13.17 35.09
N LEU A 672 -13.08 13.83 33.93
CA LEU A 672 -11.88 14.25 33.17
C LEU A 672 -11.65 15.74 33.36
N MET A 673 -10.41 16.14 33.65
CA MET A 673 -10.00 17.55 33.68
C MET A 673 -9.51 17.94 32.27
N LEU A 674 -10.28 18.82 31.61
CA LEU A 674 -9.94 19.26 30.25
C LEU A 674 -9.03 20.49 30.26
N ASP A 675 -8.05 20.52 29.38
CA ASP A 675 -7.28 21.74 29.06
C ASP A 675 -8.02 22.56 28.00
N ALA A 676 -9.10 23.21 28.41
CA ALA A 676 -10.07 23.85 27.54
C ALA A 676 -10.56 25.18 28.09
N VAL A 677 -11.16 25.99 27.23
CA VAL A 677 -11.87 27.25 27.56
C VAL A 677 -13.30 27.17 27.03
N PHE A 678 -14.25 27.60 27.76
CA PHE A 678 -15.63 27.69 27.31
C PHE A 678 -15.81 28.82 26.29
N ALA A 679 -16.51 28.56 25.18
CA ALA A 679 -16.92 29.59 24.26
C ALA A 679 -17.75 30.69 24.97
N GLU A 680 -17.67 31.91 24.48
CA GLU A 680 -18.47 33.04 25.03
C GLU A 680 -19.98 32.71 25.00
N GLY A 681 -20.68 33.02 26.07
CA GLY A 681 -22.11 32.76 26.22
C GLY A 681 -22.46 31.28 26.54
N THR A 682 -21.48 30.43 26.79
CA THR A 682 -21.75 29.03 27.15
C THR A 682 -22.38 28.93 28.53
N GLN A 683 -23.48 28.21 28.61
CA GLN A 683 -24.11 27.82 29.87
C GLN A 683 -23.71 26.39 30.23
N ALA A 684 -23.18 26.18 31.45
CA ALA A 684 -22.74 24.87 31.93
C ALA A 684 -23.54 24.37 33.11
N PRO A 685 -23.81 23.05 33.21
CA PRO A 685 -24.54 22.49 34.34
C PRO A 685 -23.67 22.41 35.58
N THR A 686 -24.20 22.82 36.71
CA THR A 686 -23.57 22.57 38.03
C THR A 686 -23.82 21.14 38.52
N GLN A 687 -23.07 20.70 39.52
CA GLN A 687 -23.21 19.39 40.12
C GLN A 687 -24.09 19.43 41.38
N ASN A 688 -25.17 18.61 41.37
CA ASN A 688 -25.98 18.41 42.55
C ASN A 688 -25.53 17.22 43.41
N ALA A 689 -25.80 17.28 44.73
CA ALA A 689 -25.43 16.22 45.66
C ALA A 689 -26.15 14.85 45.37
N ASP A 690 -27.30 14.88 44.71
CA ASP A 690 -28.06 13.69 44.31
C ASP A 690 -27.60 13.11 42.93
N GLY A 691 -26.55 13.70 42.34
CA GLY A 691 -26.05 13.30 41.04
C GLY A 691 -26.87 13.76 39.82
N LYS A 692 -27.97 14.47 40.03
CA LYS A 692 -28.72 15.13 38.95
C LYS A 692 -28.01 16.38 38.46
N VAL A 693 -28.42 16.84 37.30
CA VAL A 693 -27.95 18.10 36.72
C VAL A 693 -28.47 19.26 37.60
N GLY A 694 -27.58 20.11 38.05
CA GLY A 694 -27.91 21.34 38.78
C GLY A 694 -28.27 22.49 37.83
N PRO A 695 -28.48 23.68 38.40
CA PRO A 695 -28.72 24.88 37.62
C PRO A 695 -27.62 25.13 36.56
N MET A 696 -28.03 25.69 35.44
CA MET A 696 -27.08 26.17 34.42
C MET A 696 -26.50 27.53 34.86
N ILE A 697 -25.21 27.71 34.71
CA ILE A 697 -24.51 28.94 35.00
C ILE A 697 -23.72 29.40 33.78
N ASP A 698 -23.54 30.72 33.66
CA ASP A 698 -22.69 31.27 32.62
C ASP A 698 -21.21 31.01 32.92
N VAL A 699 -20.52 30.38 31.97
CA VAL A 699 -19.10 30.02 32.05
C VAL A 699 -18.31 30.55 30.84
N GLY A 700 -18.93 31.42 30.02
CA GLY A 700 -18.31 32.00 28.85
C GLY A 700 -16.95 32.62 29.14
N GLY A 701 -15.94 32.23 28.40
CA GLY A 701 -14.54 32.66 28.52
C GLY A 701 -13.79 32.09 29.75
N MET A 702 -14.40 31.33 30.64
CA MET A 702 -13.71 30.63 31.75
C MET A 702 -12.91 29.43 31.24
N THR A 703 -11.78 29.14 31.91
CA THR A 703 -11.15 27.82 31.73
C THR A 703 -12.02 26.72 32.31
N TYR A 704 -11.96 25.52 31.73
CA TYR A 704 -12.69 24.36 32.25
C TYR A 704 -12.30 24.05 33.70
N LYS A 705 -11.02 24.21 34.04
CA LYS A 705 -10.52 24.03 35.42
C LYS A 705 -11.16 25.01 36.40
N GLU A 706 -11.17 26.29 36.10
CA GLU A 706 -11.81 27.33 36.91
C GLU A 706 -13.30 27.04 37.13
N ALA A 707 -14.02 26.73 36.06
CA ALA A 707 -15.44 26.42 36.14
C ALA A 707 -15.75 25.19 37.02
N VAL A 708 -14.91 24.14 36.97
CA VAL A 708 -15.08 22.96 37.83
C VAL A 708 -14.69 23.19 39.27
N GLU A 709 -13.52 23.84 39.51
CA GLU A 709 -12.97 23.99 40.88
C GLU A 709 -13.61 25.14 41.65
N GLU A 710 -13.99 26.25 41.02
CA GLU A 710 -14.46 27.46 41.66
C GLU A 710 -15.98 27.69 41.55
N HIS A 711 -16.59 27.17 40.46
CA HIS A 711 -18.01 27.39 40.15
C HIS A 711 -18.86 26.13 40.20
N ASN A 712 -18.32 25.01 40.72
CA ASN A 712 -19.03 23.72 40.87
C ASN A 712 -19.66 23.19 39.57
N VAL A 713 -19.05 23.51 38.40
CA VAL A 713 -19.47 22.91 37.13
C VAL A 713 -19.25 21.40 37.20
N ARG A 714 -20.21 20.66 36.72
CA ARG A 714 -20.16 19.20 36.73
C ARG A 714 -19.02 18.70 35.88
N PRO A 715 -18.06 17.91 36.42
CA PRO A 715 -17.02 17.32 35.62
C PRO A 715 -17.57 16.37 34.56
N VAL A 716 -17.04 16.44 33.34
CA VAL A 716 -17.42 15.51 32.26
C VAL A 716 -16.94 14.10 32.57
N MET A 717 -17.81 13.12 32.38
CA MET A 717 -17.46 11.71 32.50
C MET A 717 -16.53 11.34 31.34
N THR A 718 -15.36 10.73 31.61
CA THR A 718 -14.36 10.35 30.66
C THR A 718 -14.95 9.57 29.46
N GLY A 719 -15.82 8.60 29.72
CA GLY A 719 -16.47 7.83 28.67
C GLY A 719 -17.36 8.67 27.75
N SER A 720 -18.07 9.66 28.30
CA SER A 720 -18.91 10.59 27.53
C SER A 720 -18.06 11.54 26.70
N TRP A 721 -16.94 12.03 27.25
CA TRP A 721 -16.02 12.90 26.52
C TRP A 721 -15.50 12.21 25.23
N TYR A 722 -14.97 11.00 25.35
CA TYR A 722 -14.47 10.26 24.17
C TYR A 722 -15.58 9.91 23.20
N ALA A 723 -16.74 9.47 23.67
CA ALA A 723 -17.87 9.10 22.81
C ALA A 723 -18.39 10.27 21.96
N TRP A 724 -18.40 11.49 22.52
CA TRP A 724 -18.98 12.67 21.87
C TRP A 724 -17.98 13.53 21.10
N ASN A 725 -16.69 13.45 21.38
CA ASN A 725 -15.70 14.33 20.76
C ASN A 725 -14.78 13.64 19.73
N TYR A 726 -14.78 12.29 19.68
CA TYR A 726 -13.90 11.52 18.80
C TYR A 726 -14.66 10.67 17.77
N GLY A 727 -15.96 10.80 17.67
CA GLY A 727 -16.77 10.07 16.70
C GLY A 727 -16.60 10.57 15.26
N TRP A 728 -17.41 10.00 14.38
CA TRP A 728 -17.47 10.42 12.99
C TRP A 728 -17.95 11.87 12.84
N GLY A 729 -17.18 12.66 12.10
CA GLY A 729 -17.49 14.09 11.87
C GLY A 729 -17.18 15.01 13.04
N MET A 730 -16.60 14.52 14.14
CA MET A 730 -16.29 15.31 15.31
C MET A 730 -14.93 16.04 15.20
N PRO A 731 -14.74 17.19 15.87
CA PRO A 731 -13.54 18.02 15.74
C PRO A 731 -12.23 17.34 16.17
N CYS A 732 -12.29 16.33 17.05
CA CYS A 732 -11.09 15.61 17.49
C CYS A 732 -10.59 14.56 16.49
N MET A 733 -11.27 14.37 15.33
CA MET A 733 -10.83 13.45 14.28
C MET A 733 -9.40 13.69 13.76
N PRO A 734 -8.91 14.94 13.62
CA PRO A 734 -7.52 15.17 13.21
C PRO A 734 -6.48 14.47 14.08
N GLY A 735 -6.79 14.16 15.35
CA GLY A 735 -5.95 13.33 16.23
C GLY A 735 -5.65 11.93 15.70
N SER A 736 -6.44 11.42 14.73
CA SER A 736 -6.17 10.16 14.03
C SER A 736 -5.00 10.25 13.04
N ILE A 737 -4.51 11.47 12.73
CA ILE A 737 -3.32 11.71 11.94
C ILE A 737 -2.12 11.85 12.88
N GLN A 738 -1.20 10.92 12.81
CA GLN A 738 -0.09 10.78 13.76
C GLN A 738 1.26 10.82 13.05
N ASP A 739 2.33 11.10 13.80
CA ASP A 739 3.72 11.06 13.30
C ASP A 739 4.09 9.60 12.94
N ASN A 740 4.42 9.37 11.66
CA ASN A 740 4.74 8.04 11.12
C ASN A 740 6.23 7.70 11.27
N THR A 741 6.83 8.09 12.39
CA THR A 741 8.21 7.72 12.73
C THR A 741 8.26 6.39 13.44
N TRP A 742 9.01 5.45 12.89
CA TRP A 742 9.22 4.15 13.49
C TRP A 742 10.57 3.54 13.06
N PHE A 743 11.11 2.67 13.90
CA PHE A 743 12.24 1.79 13.60
C PHE A 743 11.99 0.41 14.18
N THR A 744 12.08 -0.62 13.34
CA THR A 744 11.77 -2.01 13.71
C THR A 744 13.01 -2.90 13.64
N LEU A 745 13.11 -3.84 14.57
CA LEU A 745 13.98 -5.01 14.46
C LEU A 745 13.27 -6.01 13.54
N ARG A 746 13.69 -6.01 12.26
CA ARG A 746 13.00 -6.71 11.19
C ARG A 746 13.29 -8.19 11.15
N GLU A 747 14.57 -8.57 11.24
CA GLU A 747 14.99 -9.96 11.10
C GLU A 747 16.20 -10.26 11.98
N ILE A 748 16.18 -11.45 12.60
CA ILE A 748 17.36 -12.12 13.16
C ILE A 748 17.39 -13.52 12.55
N THR A 749 18.51 -13.87 11.92
CA THR A 749 18.73 -15.21 11.38
C THR A 749 20.01 -15.78 11.98
N LEU A 750 19.93 -16.96 12.57
CA LEU A 750 21.07 -17.75 13.04
C LEU A 750 21.18 -19.01 12.18
N GLY A 751 22.30 -19.20 11.52
CA GLY A 751 22.57 -20.33 10.66
C GLY A 751 23.74 -21.16 11.13
N TYR A 752 23.68 -22.46 10.85
CA TYR A 752 24.79 -23.39 11.04
C TYR A 752 24.98 -24.24 9.79
N ARG A 753 26.20 -24.25 9.25
CA ARG A 753 26.60 -25.06 8.12
C ARG A 753 27.31 -26.29 8.62
N LEU A 754 26.80 -27.48 8.27
CA LEU A 754 27.50 -28.72 8.62
C LEU A 754 28.86 -28.81 7.92
N PRO A 755 29.89 -29.30 8.61
CA PRO A 755 31.19 -29.62 7.97
C PRO A 755 30.99 -30.54 6.75
N GLU A 756 31.77 -30.29 5.73
CA GLU A 756 31.68 -31.02 4.45
C GLU A 756 31.86 -32.54 4.64
N GLU A 757 32.74 -32.94 5.54
CA GLU A 757 32.98 -34.35 5.88
C GLU A 757 31.73 -35.06 6.42
N ILE A 758 30.90 -34.33 7.17
CA ILE A 758 29.62 -34.85 7.66
C ILE A 758 28.60 -34.93 6.53
N CYS A 759 28.56 -33.89 5.67
CA CYS A 759 27.63 -33.85 4.53
C CYS A 759 27.87 -35.03 3.57
N LYS A 760 29.14 -35.34 3.29
CA LYS A 760 29.54 -36.46 2.42
C LYS A 760 29.04 -37.83 2.91
N LYS A 761 28.82 -38.01 4.21
CA LYS A 761 28.32 -39.29 4.76
C LYS A 761 26.89 -39.60 4.33
N PHE A 762 26.09 -38.60 3.91
CA PHE A 762 24.73 -38.82 3.34
C PHE A 762 24.67 -38.36 1.88
N GLY A 763 25.78 -38.32 1.18
CA GLY A 763 25.86 -37.99 -0.24
C GLY A 763 25.57 -36.53 -0.57
N ALA A 764 25.56 -35.61 0.40
CA ALA A 764 25.36 -34.19 0.19
C ALA A 764 26.68 -33.44 0.11
N ASN A 765 26.73 -32.39 -0.71
CA ASN A 765 27.85 -31.47 -0.81
C ASN A 765 27.72 -30.27 0.13
N TYR A 766 26.51 -29.96 0.57
CA TYR A 766 26.20 -28.82 1.41
C TYR A 766 24.94 -29.08 2.22
N PHE A 767 25.01 -28.76 3.51
CA PHE A 767 23.86 -28.80 4.41
C PHE A 767 23.89 -27.58 5.35
N ARG A 768 22.83 -26.80 5.37
CA ARG A 768 22.67 -25.66 6.29
C ARG A 768 21.32 -25.73 6.99
N VAL A 769 21.32 -25.53 8.30
CA VAL A 769 20.15 -25.28 9.13
C VAL A 769 20.16 -23.82 9.53
N GLY A 770 19.03 -23.15 9.40
CA GLY A 770 18.88 -21.78 9.86
C GLY A 770 17.60 -21.62 10.69
N PHE A 771 17.66 -20.77 11.70
CA PHE A 771 16.54 -20.27 12.44
C PHE A 771 16.37 -18.79 12.14
N THR A 772 15.17 -18.37 11.75
CA THR A 772 14.86 -16.98 11.41
C THR A 772 13.67 -16.50 12.25
N ALA A 773 13.84 -15.37 12.90
CA ALA A 773 12.76 -14.61 13.54
C ALA A 773 12.55 -13.29 12.80
N ARG A 774 11.29 -12.98 12.44
CA ARG A 774 10.93 -11.75 11.72
C ARG A 774 9.89 -10.95 12.46
N ASN A 775 9.88 -9.63 12.18
CA ASN A 775 8.96 -8.67 12.78
C ASN A 775 8.98 -8.75 14.30
N ILE A 776 10.19 -8.66 14.90
CA ILE A 776 10.40 -8.98 16.31
C ILE A 776 9.78 -7.93 17.22
N CYS A 777 10.11 -6.66 16.99
CA CYS A 777 9.54 -5.54 17.74
C CYS A 777 9.81 -4.21 17.04
N TYR A 778 9.02 -3.21 17.38
CA TYR A 778 9.39 -1.82 17.15
C TYR A 778 10.31 -1.34 18.26
N ILE A 779 11.51 -0.84 17.91
CA ILE A 779 12.43 -0.17 18.81
C ILE A 779 11.95 1.27 19.06
N VAL A 780 11.49 1.90 17.99
CA VAL A 780 10.81 3.20 18.01
C VAL A 780 9.46 3.04 17.30
N ASN A 781 8.41 3.57 17.91
CA ASN A 781 7.10 3.71 17.29
C ASN A 781 6.42 4.92 17.91
N LYS A 782 6.24 5.98 17.13
CA LYS A 782 5.58 7.21 17.59
C LYS A 782 4.07 7.17 17.44
N LEU A 783 3.52 6.15 16.76
CA LEU A 783 2.09 5.96 16.75
C LEU A 783 1.60 5.58 18.14
N THR A 784 0.52 6.21 18.59
CA THR A 784 -0.06 5.95 19.92
C THR A 784 -0.75 4.59 19.98
N ASP A 785 -1.02 4.13 21.19
CA ASP A 785 -1.83 2.93 21.49
C ASP A 785 -1.36 1.62 20.84
N GLY A 786 -0.08 1.54 20.46
CA GLY A 786 0.49 0.35 19.86
C GLY A 786 0.03 0.09 18.42
N LEU A 787 -0.45 1.09 17.72
CA LEU A 787 -0.80 0.99 16.30
C LEU A 787 0.38 0.47 15.47
N ASN A 788 0.05 -0.29 14.44
CA ASN A 788 1.04 -0.86 13.53
C ASN A 788 1.27 0.06 12.33
N PRO A 789 2.41 0.76 12.23
CA PRO A 789 2.69 1.65 11.11
C PRO A 789 2.87 0.93 9.77
N ALA A 790 3.07 -0.38 9.78
CA ALA A 790 3.11 -1.20 8.56
C ALA A 790 1.73 -1.70 8.11
N SER A 791 0.66 -1.41 8.85
CA SER A 791 -0.72 -1.78 8.50
C SER A 791 -1.30 -0.81 7.47
N ILE A 792 -0.70 -0.75 6.29
CA ILE A 792 -1.17 0.08 5.18
C ILE A 792 -2.21 -0.70 4.38
N SER A 793 -3.38 -0.12 4.21
CA SER A 793 -4.56 -0.79 3.62
C SER A 793 -4.52 -0.93 2.10
N ASN A 794 -3.62 -0.23 1.42
CA ASN A 794 -3.41 -0.34 -0.02
C ASN A 794 -1.93 -0.17 -0.38
N ASN A 795 -1.58 -0.59 -1.60
CA ASN A 795 -0.21 -0.48 -2.10
C ASN A 795 0.12 0.92 -2.68
N ASN A 796 -0.75 1.90 -2.48
CA ASN A 796 -0.48 3.25 -2.96
C ASN A 796 0.36 4.02 -1.92
N PRO A 797 1.61 4.38 -2.22
CA PRO A 797 2.49 5.08 -1.29
C PRO A 797 1.98 6.48 -0.92
N LEU A 798 1.05 7.04 -1.71
CA LEU A 798 0.40 8.32 -1.41
C LEU A 798 -0.69 8.21 -0.34
N THR A 799 -1.06 7.00 0.08
CA THR A 799 -2.13 6.77 1.05
C THR A 799 -1.60 6.04 2.29
N PRO A 800 -0.80 6.69 3.16
CA PRO A 800 -0.30 6.09 4.39
C PRO A 800 -1.44 6.04 5.41
N MET A 801 -2.40 5.15 5.19
CA MET A 801 -3.55 5.03 6.05
C MET A 801 -3.90 3.58 6.34
N ASP A 802 -4.34 3.37 7.57
CA ASP A 802 -4.90 2.14 8.06
C ASP A 802 -6.43 2.22 7.99
N ILE A 803 -7.02 1.30 7.24
CA ILE A 803 -8.48 1.12 7.16
C ILE A 803 -8.85 -0.25 7.77
N GLY A 804 -8.24 -0.60 8.90
CA GLY A 804 -8.46 -1.86 9.59
C GLY A 804 -7.56 -2.99 9.08
N GLY A 805 -6.26 -2.82 9.21
CA GLY A 805 -5.28 -3.80 8.78
C GLY A 805 -5.13 -5.00 9.72
N VAL A 806 -4.36 -5.98 9.25
CA VAL A 806 -3.97 -7.15 10.06
C VAL A 806 -2.99 -6.70 11.17
N PRO A 807 -3.12 -7.20 12.40
CA PRO A 807 -2.18 -6.88 13.47
C PRO A 807 -0.75 -7.24 13.11
N PHE A 808 0.20 -6.54 13.72
CA PHE A 808 1.61 -6.89 13.62
C PHE A 808 1.86 -8.27 14.28
N TYR A 809 2.33 -9.24 13.49
CA TYR A 809 2.63 -10.58 13.99
C TYR A 809 4.09 -10.95 13.75
N ARG A 810 4.64 -11.69 14.70
CA ARG A 810 6.00 -12.24 14.64
C ARG A 810 5.98 -13.54 13.86
N THR A 811 7.05 -13.81 13.11
CA THR A 811 7.22 -15.07 12.38
C THR A 811 8.52 -15.74 12.85
N PHE A 812 8.43 -17.02 13.13
CA PHE A 812 9.57 -17.87 13.44
C PHE A 812 9.64 -18.98 12.40
N ALA A 813 10.81 -19.20 11.82
CA ALA A 813 11.01 -20.17 10.75
C ALA A 813 12.26 -21.01 10.98
N VAL A 814 12.20 -22.28 10.58
CA VAL A 814 13.34 -23.16 10.41
C VAL A 814 13.59 -23.34 8.93
N ASN A 815 14.80 -23.09 8.48
CA ASN A 815 15.23 -23.18 7.08
C ASN A 815 16.24 -24.31 6.93
N LEU A 816 15.99 -25.22 6.00
CA LEU A 816 16.90 -26.30 5.63
C LEU A 816 17.34 -26.10 4.18
N THR A 817 18.63 -26.15 3.91
CA THR A 817 19.18 -26.15 2.56
C THR A 817 20.11 -27.33 2.41
N VAL A 818 19.84 -28.18 1.42
CA VAL A 818 20.67 -29.35 1.09
C VAL A 818 21.03 -29.27 -0.38
N ARG A 819 22.29 -29.57 -0.72
CA ARG A 819 22.74 -29.73 -2.12
C ARG A 819 23.49 -31.06 -2.21
N PHE A 820 23.18 -31.79 -3.22
CA PHE A 820 23.79 -33.09 -3.58
C PHE A 820 24.75 -32.95 -4.74
#